data_234ad7b043f75ae36df8ad2f32547a14
#
_entry.id   234ad7b043f75ae36df8ad2f32547a14
#
_cell.length_a   1.000
_cell.length_b   1.000
_cell.length_c   1.000
_cell.angle_alpha   90.00
_cell.angle_beta   90.00
_cell.angle_gamma   90.00
#
_symmetry.space_group_name_H-M   'P 1'
#
loop_
_entity.id
_entity.type
_entity.pdbx_description
1 polymer ?
#
loop_
_entity_poly.entity_id
_entity_poly.type
_entity_poly.pdbx_seq_one_letter_code
_entity_poly.pdbx_strand_id
1 'polypeptide(L)'
;VPMRALPTRPRFALSLVLALFFLSALAPAPGSAQVAAPTPGKKAMTVDDYSKWSTISGQVLSADGKWLAYVLELTNVMPGETKPVMHIVNLGTNADVAVDDATAPVFSPDSKWIAYQVDPGAAQRARQARGGSGGPGNAPSGSAPSTQPAPGQTEPASGQPGQQGQRGGGTAPIPPRRVELRNLATGVVRSWEEIGTFAFATTSSHLVLRRRGGEAAAPAGRRGGGMPPQAPAAPGSTPAPTGPRGQDAVLLDLKTGRFLLLGSVADYAFNRNGALLAYTVDAAVKDGNGLFVFDARNGCVTPLDNDAKNYNRLAWNDEGTALAVLKGTEVEKMRERDNVLIAFPDVPAILKDGDRAPKPALLDPAKAAGFPKGLVASDRAGLAWSDDGKRVFFGIKEQVPAPDTTRKSTDEAADVDVWNTNDDRVQSLQMVRAEQDRNFTFRAAFDVVAGKFVKLADETMRELDVAPDGVWAVGLDTRAYLRDEKVLPAGDYYRVNTSTGERTLIAKGQLTGRYVFGIHPRGTRFLYWKDGTVLAYDFAAGRALALGAGKVDFTDTEYDHPGAKPSYGIAGYTSDGKGVIVNHRYDLWLVPLDGSAPRDLTNGFGTKNEIRFRLLRVEPPDPSQPRSAAARQTFDLAKPQTLSAYGEWTKRSGYYEWATGKLTELVYEDASYGNPVKALKADAFLFTRQTFVEFPDLRVSGPGYKNSRKVTDANPQQKDFLWGHRLLFDYKNKDGKRLQGILAIPDDYKEGEKRPMIVIFYEKNSQTMHIYNAPAYLPSMGRMPMQATSDGYLAMLPDVHFRTGNSHSDMLECVEAATQKVIDMGYADPKRIGVSGHSYSGEGAAFIGTMSKMFAAVGMGAGVVDLYNDFSLPWGWGYGYQGGSGDTAFNYYLYDQGRWGFSPWDQPDKYRFESALTHVPDVTAPFLIMHGTSDPTVGFVNGLTFYNALRYHNKQAVLLAYPDEGHGLRGLANRKDLTIRFFEFFDHFLKGAQAPKWWTDGVPYLKKREAAAR
;
A
#
# COMPACT_ATOMS: atom_id res chain seq x y z
N VAL A 1 -63.94 -35.44 7.41
CA VAL A 1 -65.37 -35.47 7.84
C VAL A 1 -65.45 -35.97 9.28
N PRO A 2 -66.17 -35.44 10.22
CA PRO A 2 -66.72 -34.12 10.38
C PRO A 2 -66.34 -33.44 11.76
N MET A 3 -66.33 -32.10 11.75
CA MET A 3 -67.26 -31.19 12.46
C MET A 3 -67.76 -31.46 13.89
N ARG A 4 -67.68 -30.47 14.71
CA ARG A 4 -68.54 -29.85 15.73
C ARG A 4 -67.80 -29.55 17.02
N ALA A 5 -68.03 -28.51 17.81
CA ALA A 5 -68.71 -27.22 17.72
C ALA A 5 -68.36 -26.50 19.04
N LEU A 6 -68.36 -25.20 19.05
CA LEU A 6 -68.37 -24.35 20.22
C LEU A 6 -69.65 -24.52 21.09
N PRO A 7 -69.70 -24.13 22.37
CA PRO A 7 -70.11 -22.76 22.61
C PRO A 7 -69.68 -22.08 23.93
N THR A 8 -69.75 -20.75 23.90
CA THR A 8 -70.30 -19.72 24.78
C THR A 8 -69.60 -19.32 26.08
N ARG A 9 -69.47 -17.98 26.18
CA ARG A 9 -69.19 -17.14 27.31
C ARG A 9 -70.37 -17.16 28.35
N PRO A 10 -70.17 -16.72 29.63
CA PRO A 10 -70.51 -15.34 29.94
C PRO A 10 -69.60 -14.57 30.95
N ARG A 11 -69.92 -13.30 31.02
CA ARG A 11 -69.39 -12.16 31.72
C ARG A 11 -69.59 -12.13 33.24
N PHE A 12 -68.87 -11.20 33.91
CA PHE A 12 -69.03 -10.34 35.11
C PHE A 12 -67.93 -10.59 36.17
N ALA A 13 -67.41 -9.67 36.90
CA ALA A 13 -67.35 -8.25 37.09
C ALA A 13 -66.37 -7.97 38.25
N LEU A 14 -65.66 -6.88 38.19
CA LEU A 14 -65.23 -5.93 39.21
C LEU A 14 -64.58 -6.40 40.53
N SER A 15 -63.46 -5.99 40.87
CA SER A 15 -63.04 -5.04 41.95
C SER A 15 -61.66 -5.28 42.57
N LEU A 16 -60.82 -4.31 42.48
CA LEU A 16 -59.99 -3.58 43.51
C LEU A 16 -58.78 -4.24 44.16
N VAL A 17 -57.60 -3.63 43.85
CA VAL A 17 -56.46 -3.25 44.70
C VAL A 17 -55.62 -4.35 45.34
N LEU A 18 -54.36 -4.48 44.92
CA LEU A 18 -53.16 -4.18 45.75
C LEU A 18 -51.89 -4.13 44.92
N ALA A 19 -51.10 -3.08 45.16
CA ALA A 19 -49.79 -2.86 44.57
C ALA A 19 -48.77 -3.89 45.04
N LEU A 20 -47.99 -4.46 44.08
CA LEU A 20 -46.68 -5.02 44.39
C LEU A 20 -45.72 -4.73 43.20
N PHE A 21 -44.64 -4.11 43.56
CA PHE A 21 -43.51 -3.72 42.73
C PHE A 21 -43.00 -4.88 41.90
N PHE A 22 -43.03 -4.72 40.57
CA PHE A 22 -42.10 -5.42 39.65
C PHE A 22 -41.19 -4.39 39.01
N LEU A 23 -39.92 -4.39 39.42
CA LEU A 23 -38.86 -3.75 38.66
C LEU A 23 -38.69 -4.51 37.33
N SER A 24 -39.28 -4.03 36.26
CA SER A 24 -38.92 -4.38 34.92
C SER A 24 -37.76 -3.44 34.49
N ALA A 25 -36.58 -4.01 34.27
CA ALA A 25 -35.45 -3.32 33.69
C ALA A 25 -35.86 -2.79 32.30
N LEU A 26 -36.04 -1.48 32.19
CA LEU A 26 -36.08 -0.80 30.88
C LEU A 26 -34.67 -0.88 30.27
N ALA A 27 -34.57 -1.55 29.13
CA ALA A 27 -33.43 -1.37 28.24
C ALA A 27 -33.39 0.12 27.82
N PRO A 28 -32.22 0.75 27.78
CA PRO A 28 -32.13 2.12 27.29
C PRO A 28 -32.50 2.17 25.81
N ALA A 29 -33.46 3.00 25.48
CA ALA A 29 -33.75 3.39 24.11
C ALA A 29 -32.50 4.00 23.48
N PRO A 30 -32.26 3.80 22.17
CA PRO A 30 -31.13 4.44 21.50
C PRO A 30 -31.24 5.94 21.69
N GLY A 31 -30.20 6.53 22.29
CA GLY A 31 -30.15 7.95 22.58
C GLY A 31 -30.37 8.75 21.29
N SER A 32 -31.43 9.55 21.30
CA SER A 32 -31.64 10.60 20.34
C SER A 32 -30.44 11.56 20.44
N ALA A 33 -29.57 11.56 19.42
CA ALA A 33 -28.53 12.58 19.29
C ALA A 33 -29.22 13.94 19.29
N GLN A 34 -29.01 14.74 20.34
CA GLN A 34 -29.44 16.14 20.35
C GLN A 34 -28.78 16.85 19.15
N VAL A 35 -29.61 17.26 18.20
CA VAL A 35 -29.18 18.13 17.09
C VAL A 35 -28.78 19.45 17.72
N ALA A 36 -27.49 19.74 17.73
CA ALA A 36 -26.97 21.03 18.16
C ALA A 36 -27.48 22.10 17.18
N ALA A 37 -28.04 23.19 17.69
CA ALA A 37 -28.43 24.32 16.86
C ALA A 37 -27.21 24.85 16.08
N PRO A 38 -27.38 25.31 14.82
CA PRO A 38 -26.29 25.81 14.00
C PRO A 38 -25.56 26.94 14.71
N THR A 39 -24.26 26.78 14.88
CA THR A 39 -23.41 27.81 15.52
C THR A 39 -23.34 29.01 14.61
N PRO A 40 -23.74 30.21 15.04
CA PRO A 40 -23.67 31.41 14.21
C PRO A 40 -22.20 31.68 13.81
N GLY A 41 -21.94 31.83 12.50
CA GLY A 41 -20.63 32.23 11.97
C GLY A 41 -19.86 31.17 11.15
N LYS A 42 -20.31 29.91 11.09
CA LYS A 42 -19.68 28.90 10.19
C LYS A 42 -20.13 29.12 8.74
N LYS A 43 -19.19 28.87 7.81
CA LYS A 43 -19.43 28.98 6.36
C LYS A 43 -19.41 27.62 5.66
N ALA A 44 -20.09 27.52 4.52
CA ALA A 44 -19.94 26.39 3.62
C ALA A 44 -18.51 26.34 3.06
N MET A 45 -17.99 25.14 2.91
CA MET A 45 -16.66 24.90 2.32
C MET A 45 -16.73 25.01 0.80
N THR A 46 -15.73 25.63 0.22
CA THR A 46 -15.57 25.69 -1.25
C THR A 46 -14.33 24.91 -1.67
N VAL A 47 -14.23 24.62 -2.97
CA VAL A 47 -13.06 23.93 -3.57
C VAL A 47 -11.74 24.69 -3.29
N ASP A 48 -11.78 26.02 -3.19
CA ASP A 48 -10.58 26.84 -2.92
C ASP A 48 -10.10 26.74 -1.46
N ASP A 49 -10.96 26.28 -0.55
CA ASP A 49 -10.58 26.10 0.85
C ASP A 49 -9.73 24.83 1.08
N TYR A 50 -9.72 23.86 0.16
CA TYR A 50 -9.08 22.56 0.34
C TYR A 50 -7.56 22.64 0.53
N SER A 51 -6.89 23.61 -0.09
CA SER A 51 -5.44 23.82 0.05
C SER A 51 -5.00 24.35 1.42
N LYS A 52 -5.94 24.65 2.32
CA LYS A 52 -5.68 25.09 3.70
C LYS A 52 -5.50 23.93 4.67
N TRP A 53 -5.79 22.69 4.22
CA TRP A 53 -5.68 21.49 5.07
C TRP A 53 -4.27 20.94 5.10
N SER A 54 -3.89 20.46 6.27
CA SER A 54 -2.62 19.78 6.51
C SER A 54 -2.82 18.30 6.82
N THR A 55 -1.77 17.52 6.59
CA THR A 55 -1.65 16.14 7.05
C THR A 55 -0.46 16.00 7.97
N ILE A 56 -0.48 14.98 8.84
CA ILE A 56 0.64 14.62 9.71
C ILE A 56 1.36 13.43 9.06
N SER A 57 2.69 13.53 8.95
CA SER A 57 3.55 12.47 8.43
C SER A 57 4.81 12.33 9.28
N GLY A 58 5.57 11.23 9.09
CA GLY A 58 6.89 11.05 9.69
C GLY A 58 6.91 11.06 11.23
N GLN A 59 5.80 10.71 11.90
CA GLN A 59 5.72 10.70 13.35
C GLN A 59 6.62 9.61 13.94
N VAL A 60 7.48 9.99 14.89
CA VAL A 60 8.37 9.10 15.62
C VAL A 60 8.43 9.47 17.10
N LEU A 61 8.39 8.45 17.97
CA LEU A 61 8.56 8.58 19.41
C LEU A 61 9.98 8.20 19.79
N SER A 62 10.64 8.99 20.65
CA SER A 62 11.97 8.64 21.15
C SER A 62 11.94 7.36 22.00
N ALA A 63 13.05 6.63 22.06
CA ALA A 63 13.13 5.38 22.81
C ALA A 63 12.78 5.55 24.30
N ASP A 64 13.11 6.69 24.89
CA ASP A 64 12.81 7.02 26.29
C ASP A 64 11.39 7.60 26.51
N GLY A 65 10.62 7.76 25.44
CA GLY A 65 9.26 8.26 25.48
C GLY A 65 9.09 9.73 25.83
N LYS A 66 10.18 10.52 25.84
CA LYS A 66 10.15 11.94 26.25
C LYS A 66 10.00 12.91 25.08
N TRP A 67 10.27 12.47 23.86
CA TRP A 67 10.25 13.31 22.70
C TRP A 67 9.38 12.70 21.60
N LEU A 68 8.65 13.55 20.90
CA LEU A 68 7.89 13.22 19.69
C LEU A 68 8.38 14.13 18.57
N ALA A 69 8.66 13.57 17.39
CA ALA A 69 8.81 14.35 16.18
C ALA A 69 7.74 13.96 15.17
N TYR A 70 7.24 14.94 14.42
CA TYR A 70 6.27 14.76 13.33
C TYR A 70 6.40 15.89 12.32
N VAL A 71 5.84 15.71 11.13
CA VAL A 71 5.85 16.71 10.06
C VAL A 71 4.42 17.09 9.70
N LEU A 72 4.13 18.37 9.63
CA LEU A 72 2.90 18.94 9.07
C LEU A 72 3.16 19.37 7.62
N GLU A 73 2.31 18.93 6.71
CA GLU A 73 2.40 19.26 5.29
C GLU A 73 1.05 19.69 4.74
N LEU A 74 1.01 20.76 3.93
CA LEU A 74 -0.21 21.16 3.22
C LEU A 74 -0.63 20.07 2.23
N THR A 75 -1.93 19.85 2.13
CA THR A 75 -2.55 18.96 1.16
C THR A 75 -3.20 19.76 0.02
N ASN A 76 -3.56 19.09 -1.08
CA ASN A 76 -4.23 19.73 -2.22
C ASN A 76 -3.46 20.91 -2.84
N VAL A 77 -2.14 20.85 -2.75
CA VAL A 77 -1.19 21.79 -3.36
C VAL A 77 -0.28 21.05 -4.33
N MET A 78 0.45 21.78 -5.16
CA MET A 78 1.38 21.16 -6.10
C MET A 78 2.55 20.48 -5.38
N PRO A 79 3.06 19.35 -5.88
CA PRO A 79 4.29 18.74 -5.35
C PRO A 79 5.42 19.77 -5.25
N GLY A 80 6.07 19.84 -4.07
CA GLY A 80 7.06 20.85 -3.73
C GLY A 80 6.49 22.14 -3.10
N GLU A 81 5.16 22.30 -3.05
CA GLU A 81 4.48 23.40 -2.38
C GLU A 81 3.81 22.97 -1.06
N THR A 82 4.08 21.77 -0.60
CA THR A 82 3.52 21.20 0.63
C THR A 82 4.00 21.90 1.90
N LYS A 83 5.08 22.70 1.81
CA LYS A 83 5.67 23.48 2.92
C LYS A 83 5.78 22.64 4.20
N PRO A 84 6.58 21.57 4.21
CA PRO A 84 6.71 20.71 5.38
C PRO A 84 7.32 21.49 6.55
N VAL A 85 6.69 21.39 7.72
CA VAL A 85 7.20 21.90 8.98
C VAL A 85 7.33 20.73 9.93
N MET A 86 8.58 20.41 10.32
CA MET A 86 8.83 19.37 11.30
C MET A 86 8.77 19.96 12.70
N HIS A 87 8.03 19.32 13.58
CA HIS A 87 7.91 19.65 14.99
C HIS A 87 8.69 18.65 15.83
N ILE A 88 9.43 19.16 16.82
CA ILE A 88 10.14 18.35 17.83
C ILE A 88 9.60 18.75 19.19
N VAL A 89 8.73 17.91 19.75
CA VAL A 89 7.99 18.20 20.97
C VAL A 89 8.60 17.46 22.16
N ASN A 90 8.94 18.19 23.21
CA ASN A 90 9.25 17.62 24.52
C ASN A 90 7.95 17.27 25.25
N LEU A 91 7.66 15.99 25.42
CA LEU A 91 6.38 15.52 25.98
C LEU A 91 6.21 15.83 27.48
N GLY A 92 7.30 16.11 28.20
CA GLY A 92 7.26 16.48 29.62
C GLY A 92 6.96 17.96 29.83
N THR A 93 7.54 18.84 29.01
CA THR A 93 7.44 20.31 29.17
C THR A 93 6.47 20.95 28.20
N ASN A 94 6.03 20.24 27.16
CA ASN A 94 5.29 20.73 26.00
C ASN A 94 6.06 21.77 25.16
N ALA A 95 7.37 21.89 25.34
CA ALA A 95 8.19 22.74 24.48
C ALA A 95 8.20 22.14 23.07
N ASP A 96 7.92 22.95 22.08
CA ASP A 96 7.87 22.61 20.67
C ASP A 96 8.89 23.43 19.88
N VAL A 97 9.67 22.76 19.05
CA VAL A 97 10.61 23.36 18.12
C VAL A 97 10.18 23.04 16.71
N ALA A 98 9.72 24.07 15.99
CA ALA A 98 9.37 23.95 14.57
C ALA A 98 10.61 24.17 13.69
N VAL A 99 10.75 23.34 12.64
CA VAL A 99 11.83 23.44 11.65
C VAL A 99 11.20 23.41 10.26
N ASP A 100 11.32 24.51 9.55
CA ASP A 100 10.78 24.66 8.19
C ASP A 100 11.55 23.78 7.20
N ASP A 101 10.84 23.30 6.16
CA ASP A 101 11.34 22.48 5.06
C ASP A 101 12.01 21.17 5.53
N ALA A 102 11.73 20.72 6.76
CA ALA A 102 12.33 19.55 7.37
C ALA A 102 11.42 18.32 7.32
N THR A 103 12.05 17.15 7.05
CA THR A 103 11.38 15.87 6.90
C THR A 103 12.24 14.71 7.40
N ALA A 104 11.70 13.50 7.45
CA ALA A 104 12.41 12.27 7.79
C ALA A 104 13.16 12.29 9.14
N PRO A 105 12.50 12.62 10.26
CA PRO A 105 13.13 12.62 11.58
C PRO A 105 13.54 11.22 12.04
N VAL A 106 14.72 11.09 12.62
CA VAL A 106 15.22 9.85 13.23
C VAL A 106 15.89 10.20 14.56
N PHE A 107 15.39 9.64 15.66
CA PHE A 107 16.05 9.75 16.96
C PHE A 107 17.22 8.78 17.07
N SER A 108 18.28 9.20 17.79
CA SER A 108 19.33 8.26 18.21
C SER A 108 18.75 7.25 19.21
N PRO A 109 19.25 6.00 19.26
CA PRO A 109 18.75 4.96 20.18
C PRO A 109 18.85 5.31 21.68
N ASP A 110 19.72 6.27 22.05
CA ASP A 110 19.85 6.80 23.42
C ASP A 110 18.97 8.03 23.68
N SER A 111 18.16 8.45 22.68
CA SER A 111 17.26 9.60 22.76
C SER A 111 17.92 10.95 23.07
N LYS A 112 19.22 11.13 22.77
CA LYS A 112 19.92 12.39 22.97
C LYS A 112 19.98 13.27 21.74
N TRP A 113 19.82 12.68 20.58
CA TRP A 113 19.95 13.34 19.29
C TRP A 113 18.76 13.06 18.40
N ILE A 114 18.49 13.98 17.48
CA ILE A 114 17.61 13.78 16.35
C ILE A 114 18.30 14.26 15.08
N ALA A 115 18.29 13.42 14.04
CA ALA A 115 18.75 13.75 12.70
C ALA A 115 17.57 13.84 11.74
N TYR A 116 17.59 14.78 10.80
CA TYR A 116 16.52 15.02 9.84
C TYR A 116 17.04 15.68 8.57
N GLN A 117 16.27 15.56 7.48
CA GLN A 117 16.57 16.21 6.20
C GLN A 117 15.90 17.59 6.13
N VAL A 118 16.59 18.59 5.55
CA VAL A 118 16.05 19.92 5.27
C VAL A 118 16.25 20.22 3.78
N ASP A 119 15.15 20.58 3.09
CA ASP A 119 15.15 20.88 1.66
C ASP A 119 14.49 22.21 1.31
N PRO A 120 15.13 23.35 1.55
CA PRO A 120 14.55 24.67 1.27
C PRO A 120 14.41 24.97 -0.23
N GLY A 121 15.05 24.17 -1.09
CA GLY A 121 14.94 24.25 -2.54
C GLY A 121 13.90 23.34 -3.20
N ALA A 122 13.10 22.61 -2.41
CA ALA A 122 12.15 21.61 -2.93
C ALA A 122 11.18 22.18 -3.98
N ALA A 123 10.59 23.34 -3.71
CA ALA A 123 9.67 24.02 -4.62
C ALA A 123 10.34 24.44 -5.94
N GLN A 124 11.55 24.96 -5.89
CA GLN A 124 12.30 25.35 -7.10
C GLN A 124 12.67 24.15 -7.95
N ARG A 125 13.18 23.07 -7.33
CA ARG A 125 13.49 21.81 -8.02
C ARG A 125 12.26 21.20 -8.67
N ALA A 126 11.12 21.20 -7.98
CA ALA A 126 9.86 20.70 -8.53
C ALA A 126 9.38 21.52 -9.74
N ARG A 127 9.56 22.85 -9.72
CA ARG A 127 9.23 23.73 -10.87
C ARG A 127 10.17 23.50 -12.05
N GLN A 128 11.46 23.34 -11.83
CA GLN A 128 12.44 23.07 -12.89
C GLN A 128 12.18 21.72 -13.56
N ALA A 129 11.86 20.68 -12.79
CA ALA A 129 11.52 19.37 -13.32
C ALA A 129 10.27 19.40 -14.22
N ARG A 130 9.36 20.35 -14.01
CA ARG A 130 8.16 20.55 -14.86
C ARG A 130 8.46 21.37 -16.11
N GLY A 131 9.34 22.38 -16.03
CA GLY A 131 9.71 23.24 -17.15
C GLY A 131 10.54 22.53 -18.23
N GLY A 132 11.20 21.42 -17.89
CA GLY A 132 11.96 20.62 -18.84
C GLY A 132 11.13 19.65 -19.72
N SER A 133 9.83 19.47 -19.45
CA SER A 133 8.95 18.58 -20.23
C SER A 133 8.05 19.26 -21.23
N GLY A 134 8.20 20.59 -21.43
CA GLY A 134 7.36 21.40 -22.32
C GLY A 134 8.08 21.82 -23.62
N GLY A 135 8.54 20.87 -24.42
CA GLY A 135 8.83 21.12 -25.84
C GLY A 135 7.59 20.80 -26.69
N PRO A 136 7.23 21.66 -27.67
CA PRO A 136 6.08 21.36 -28.52
C PRO A 136 6.38 20.15 -29.40
N GLY A 137 5.59 19.08 -29.22
CA GLY A 137 5.61 17.94 -30.11
C GLY A 137 5.34 18.35 -31.55
N ASN A 138 6.26 18.04 -32.45
CA ASN A 138 6.07 18.14 -33.87
C ASN A 138 4.90 17.24 -34.31
N ALA A 139 3.85 17.87 -34.81
CA ALA A 139 2.84 17.17 -35.58
C ALA A 139 3.46 16.71 -36.92
N PRO A 140 3.10 15.54 -37.44
CA PRO A 140 3.59 15.12 -38.75
C PRO A 140 2.98 16.01 -39.85
N SER A 141 3.84 16.73 -40.57
CA SER A 141 3.48 17.48 -41.75
C SER A 141 3.14 16.51 -42.89
N GLY A 142 1.88 16.52 -43.29
CA GLY A 142 1.44 15.90 -44.55
C GLY A 142 2.04 16.62 -45.74
N SER A 143 2.66 15.82 -46.62
CA SER A 143 3.21 16.25 -47.89
C SER A 143 2.15 16.69 -48.88
N ALA A 144 2.33 17.85 -49.49
CA ALA A 144 1.76 18.19 -50.76
C ALA A 144 2.82 18.90 -51.68
N PRO A 145 2.77 18.84 -53.00
CA PRO A 145 3.93 18.76 -53.85
C PRO A 145 4.54 20.10 -54.36
N SER A 146 5.79 19.97 -54.75
CA SER A 146 6.72 20.97 -55.27
C SER A 146 6.30 21.69 -56.54
N THR A 147 6.56 22.99 -56.62
CA THR A 147 7.02 23.63 -57.85
C THR A 147 8.15 24.62 -57.53
N GLN A 148 9.33 24.38 -58.14
CA GLN A 148 10.43 25.34 -58.25
C GLN A 148 10.14 26.40 -59.32
N PRO A 149 10.80 27.62 -59.33
CA PRO A 149 12.18 27.70 -59.84
C PRO A 149 13.13 28.69 -59.14
N ALA A 150 14.40 28.45 -59.34
CA ALA A 150 15.58 29.21 -59.00
C ALA A 150 15.90 30.34 -60.02
N PRO A 151 17.04 31.04 -59.94
CA PRO A 151 17.92 31.57 -58.93
C PRO A 151 18.38 33.06 -59.15
N GLY A 152 19.08 33.67 -58.21
CA GLY A 152 19.78 34.95 -58.49
C GLY A 152 20.39 35.65 -57.29
N GLN A 153 21.71 35.46 -57.10
CA GLN A 153 22.79 36.44 -56.83
C GLN A 153 22.50 37.71 -56.01
N THR A 154 23.22 38.11 -54.99
CA THR A 154 24.60 38.52 -54.78
C THR A 154 24.72 39.26 -53.45
N GLU A 155 25.83 39.09 -52.77
CA GLU A 155 26.37 39.87 -51.61
C GLU A 155 26.79 41.29 -52.06
N PRO A 156 27.41 42.19 -51.17
CA PRO A 156 27.54 42.23 -49.73
C PRO A 156 27.41 43.68 -49.11
N ALA A 157 27.63 43.76 -47.78
CA ALA A 157 28.40 44.77 -47.05
C ALA A 157 27.76 45.65 -46.01
N SER A 158 28.39 45.54 -44.85
CA SER A 158 28.83 46.56 -43.88
C SER A 158 27.85 47.31 -43.00
N GLY A 159 28.10 47.19 -41.69
CA GLY A 159 28.08 48.38 -40.87
C GLY A 159 27.46 48.33 -39.49
N GLN A 160 28.28 48.01 -38.53
CA GLN A 160 28.39 48.54 -37.16
C GLN A 160 27.30 48.26 -36.04
N PRO A 161 27.64 48.28 -34.74
CA PRO A 161 27.04 47.47 -33.71
C PRO A 161 26.06 48.26 -32.86
N GLY A 162 24.88 47.66 -32.65
CA GLY A 162 23.88 48.13 -31.71
C GLY A 162 23.94 47.28 -30.45
N GLN A 163 23.99 47.94 -29.33
CA GLN A 163 24.07 47.46 -27.95
C GLN A 163 23.10 46.32 -27.66
N GLN A 164 23.65 45.14 -27.37
CA GLN A 164 22.88 44.06 -26.70
C GLN A 164 22.68 44.44 -25.23
N GLY A 165 21.45 44.81 -24.91
CA GLY A 165 20.96 44.83 -23.54
C GLY A 165 20.94 43.42 -22.97
N GLN A 166 21.91 43.08 -22.15
CA GLN A 166 21.90 41.90 -21.28
C GLN A 166 20.71 41.99 -20.33
N ARG A 167 19.59 41.32 -20.65
CA ARG A 167 18.62 40.84 -19.64
C ARG A 167 19.01 39.43 -19.26
N GLY A 168 20.08 39.31 -18.52
CA GLY A 168 20.42 38.12 -17.78
C GLY A 168 19.57 38.07 -16.51
N GLY A 169 18.38 37.51 -16.56
CA GLY A 169 17.68 37.04 -15.39
C GLY A 169 18.39 35.83 -14.84
N GLY A 170 19.42 36.01 -14.04
CA GLY A 170 20.06 34.93 -13.29
C GLY A 170 19.02 34.36 -12.34
N THR A 171 18.58 33.13 -12.60
CA THR A 171 17.84 32.36 -11.60
C THR A 171 18.72 32.20 -10.39
N ALA A 172 18.28 32.66 -9.22
CA ALA A 172 19.01 32.48 -7.97
C ALA A 172 19.36 30.98 -7.78
N PRO A 173 20.59 30.66 -7.33
CA PRO A 173 20.99 29.27 -7.13
C PRO A 173 20.02 28.58 -6.17
N ILE A 174 19.63 27.32 -6.51
CA ILE A 174 18.73 26.55 -5.66
C ILE A 174 19.45 26.19 -4.37
N PRO A 175 18.88 26.48 -3.19
CA PRO A 175 19.49 26.12 -1.93
C PRO A 175 19.77 24.61 -1.85
N PRO A 176 20.96 24.19 -1.34
CA PRO A 176 21.31 22.78 -1.24
C PRO A 176 20.44 22.06 -0.22
N ARG A 177 20.22 20.78 -0.46
CA ARG A 177 19.66 19.86 0.54
C ARG A 177 20.71 19.58 1.61
N ARG A 178 20.27 19.45 2.86
CA ARG A 178 21.17 19.15 3.96
C ARG A 178 20.54 18.19 4.96
N VAL A 179 21.36 17.53 5.75
CA VAL A 179 20.96 16.81 6.96
C VAL A 179 21.39 17.63 8.17
N GLU A 180 20.50 17.82 9.10
CA GLU A 180 20.79 18.45 10.38
C GLU A 180 20.74 17.42 11.52
N LEU A 181 21.66 17.57 12.47
CA LEU A 181 21.74 16.80 13.71
C LEU A 181 21.58 17.76 14.88
N ARG A 182 20.50 17.61 15.64
CA ARG A 182 20.19 18.43 16.82
C ARG A 182 20.42 17.65 18.10
N ASN A 183 21.11 18.24 19.03
CA ASN A 183 21.17 17.74 20.41
C ASN A 183 19.90 18.14 21.15
N LEU A 184 19.17 17.18 21.71
CA LEU A 184 17.86 17.42 22.33
C LEU A 184 17.95 18.15 23.68
N ALA A 185 19.07 18.04 24.40
CA ALA A 185 19.27 18.71 25.69
C ALA A 185 19.74 20.15 25.53
N THR A 186 20.66 20.42 24.60
CA THR A 186 21.28 21.72 24.42
C THR A 186 20.66 22.56 23.29
N GLY A 187 19.93 21.94 22.38
CA GLY A 187 19.39 22.57 21.17
C GLY A 187 20.45 22.86 20.09
N VAL A 188 21.73 22.54 20.30
CA VAL A 188 22.80 22.75 19.32
C VAL A 188 22.58 21.95 18.07
N VAL A 189 22.70 22.60 16.91
CA VAL A 189 22.49 21.97 15.57
C VAL A 189 23.80 21.96 14.80
N ARG A 190 24.08 20.83 14.14
CA ARG A 190 25.12 20.67 13.15
C ARG A 190 24.51 20.34 11.81
N SER A 191 25.11 20.74 10.69
CA SER A 191 24.55 20.59 9.36
C SER A 191 25.59 20.09 8.36
N TRP A 192 25.18 19.24 7.43
CA TRP A 192 25.96 18.71 6.29
C TRP A 192 25.14 18.75 5.01
N GLU A 193 25.70 19.43 4.01
CA GLU A 193 25.05 19.58 2.71
C GLU A 193 25.20 18.32 1.84
N GLU A 194 24.26 18.12 0.90
CA GLU A 194 24.25 17.06 -0.10
C GLU A 194 24.37 15.64 0.48
N ILE A 195 23.77 15.39 1.63
CA ILE A 195 23.66 14.06 2.20
C ILE A 195 22.48 13.30 1.57
N GLY A 196 22.75 12.09 1.07
CA GLY A 196 21.75 11.19 0.51
C GLY A 196 21.12 10.27 1.55
N THR A 197 21.95 9.65 2.40
CA THR A 197 21.53 8.73 3.46
C THR A 197 22.32 8.94 4.73
N PHE A 198 21.70 8.62 5.86
CA PHE A 198 22.36 8.63 7.16
C PHE A 198 21.84 7.50 8.06
N ALA A 199 22.67 7.05 9.01
CA ALA A 199 22.29 6.04 9.99
C ALA A 199 23.05 6.19 11.30
N PHE A 200 22.34 6.06 12.43
CA PHE A 200 22.96 5.94 13.74
C PHE A 200 23.48 4.51 14.00
N ALA A 201 24.62 4.39 14.65
CA ALA A 201 24.98 3.14 15.30
C ALA A 201 23.95 2.79 16.39
N THR A 202 23.64 1.50 16.57
CA THR A 202 22.66 1.06 17.59
C THR A 202 23.07 1.43 19.03
N THR A 203 24.37 1.63 19.27
CA THR A 203 24.94 2.14 20.53
C THR A 203 24.83 3.65 20.68
N SER A 204 24.36 4.38 19.67
CA SER A 204 24.42 5.85 19.61
C SER A 204 25.85 6.43 19.72
N SER A 205 26.88 5.63 19.42
CA SER A 205 28.27 6.10 19.45
C SER A 205 28.61 6.97 18.25
N HIS A 206 28.10 6.61 17.08
CA HIS A 206 28.41 7.24 15.80
C HIS A 206 27.17 7.48 14.94
N LEU A 207 27.31 8.45 14.03
CA LEU A 207 26.38 8.72 12.92
C LEU A 207 27.17 8.68 11.62
N VAL A 208 26.77 7.83 10.68
CA VAL A 208 27.30 7.85 9.31
C VAL A 208 26.39 8.70 8.42
N LEU A 209 27.01 9.57 7.60
CA LEU A 209 26.36 10.51 6.68
C LEU A 209 27.02 10.31 5.31
N ARG A 210 26.32 9.67 4.36
CA ARG A 210 26.83 9.44 3.02
C ARG A 210 26.32 10.50 2.06
N ARG A 211 27.22 11.11 1.30
CA ARG A 211 26.86 12.12 0.31
C ARG A 211 25.99 11.55 -0.82
N ARG A 212 25.23 12.41 -1.43
CA ARG A 212 24.46 12.10 -2.63
C ARG A 212 25.41 12.01 -3.81
N GLY A 213 25.23 11.02 -4.68
CA GLY A 213 25.91 10.99 -5.97
C GLY A 213 25.47 12.19 -6.81
N GLY A 214 26.40 12.81 -7.53
CA GLY A 214 26.04 13.84 -8.49
C GLY A 214 24.98 13.28 -9.45
N GLU A 215 23.86 13.98 -9.58
CA GLU A 215 22.85 13.65 -10.58
C GLU A 215 23.46 13.85 -11.96
N ALA A 216 24.00 12.79 -12.59
CA ALA A 216 23.89 12.71 -14.03
C ALA A 216 22.39 12.78 -14.32
N ALA A 217 21.97 13.79 -15.09
CA ALA A 217 20.57 14.08 -15.37
C ALA A 217 19.82 12.80 -15.74
N ALA A 218 19.18 12.20 -14.77
CA ALA A 218 18.24 11.12 -15.00
C ALA A 218 17.01 11.72 -15.68
N PRO A 219 16.50 11.12 -16.75
CA PRO A 219 15.24 11.57 -17.33
C PRO A 219 14.18 11.52 -16.26
N ALA A 220 13.43 12.62 -16.14
CA ALA A 220 12.39 12.83 -15.12
C ALA A 220 11.31 11.75 -15.23
N GLY A 221 11.45 10.71 -14.38
CA GLY A 221 10.53 9.60 -14.24
C GLY A 221 10.20 9.39 -12.77
N ARG A 222 9.12 10.01 -12.34
CA ARG A 222 8.22 9.62 -11.24
C ARG A 222 8.82 9.19 -9.90
N ARG A 223 8.80 10.11 -8.95
CA ARG A 223 8.72 9.78 -7.51
C ARG A 223 7.41 10.35 -6.97
N GLY A 224 6.58 9.50 -6.44
CA GLY A 224 5.35 9.85 -5.70
C GLY A 224 4.94 8.71 -4.79
N GLY A 225 4.74 9.03 -3.55
CA GLY A 225 4.09 8.43 -2.41
C GLY A 225 3.70 6.96 -2.40
N GLY A 226 4.00 6.31 -1.28
CA GLY A 226 3.82 4.90 -0.96
C GLY A 226 2.59 4.22 -1.55
N MET A 227 2.87 3.24 -2.39
CA MET A 227 1.98 2.16 -2.83
C MET A 227 2.82 0.89 -3.08
N PRO A 228 2.21 -0.30 -3.09
CA PRO A 228 2.91 -1.57 -3.24
C PRO A 228 3.76 -1.64 -4.52
N PRO A 229 4.65 -2.61 -4.69
CA PRO A 229 5.77 -2.57 -5.64
C PRO A 229 5.31 -2.27 -7.05
N GLN A 230 5.87 -1.19 -7.59
CA GLN A 230 5.57 -0.71 -8.96
C GLN A 230 6.06 -1.70 -10.02
N ALA A 231 5.23 -1.84 -11.04
CA ALA A 231 5.59 -2.45 -12.31
C ALA A 231 6.85 -1.80 -12.92
N PRO A 232 7.69 -2.58 -13.61
CA PRO A 232 8.96 -2.10 -14.20
C PRO A 232 8.74 -1.09 -15.32
N ALA A 233 9.68 -0.17 -15.43
CA ALA A 233 9.71 0.83 -16.50
C ALA A 233 9.80 0.19 -17.89
N ALA A 234 9.17 0.84 -18.87
CA ALA A 234 9.13 0.44 -20.27
C ALA A 234 10.53 0.14 -20.87
N PRO A 235 10.66 -0.73 -21.91
CA PRO A 235 11.93 -1.04 -22.54
C PRO A 235 12.52 0.21 -23.20
N GLY A 236 13.70 0.60 -22.76
CA GLY A 236 14.41 1.81 -23.17
C GLY A 236 15.20 2.46 -22.03
N SER A 237 15.36 1.80 -20.89
CA SER A 237 16.19 2.30 -19.80
C SER A 237 17.66 2.35 -20.26
N THR A 238 18.22 3.56 -20.20
CA THR A 238 19.65 3.85 -20.38
C THR A 238 20.53 2.84 -19.65
N PRO A 239 21.67 2.45 -20.24
CA PRO A 239 22.68 1.64 -19.58
C PRO A 239 23.03 2.25 -18.21
N ALA A 240 23.18 1.41 -17.19
CA ALA A 240 23.68 1.87 -15.90
C ALA A 240 24.99 2.64 -16.10
N PRO A 241 25.22 3.77 -15.42
CA PRO A 241 26.43 4.55 -15.58
C PRO A 241 27.66 3.68 -15.33
N THR A 242 28.59 3.66 -16.27
CA THR A 242 29.85 2.90 -16.23
C THR A 242 30.91 3.51 -15.31
N GLY A 243 30.53 4.54 -14.51
CA GLY A 243 31.44 5.21 -13.58
C GLY A 243 31.42 4.63 -12.16
N PRO A 244 32.34 5.09 -11.28
CA PRO A 244 32.42 4.65 -9.91
C PRO A 244 31.11 5.01 -9.18
N ARG A 245 30.61 4.05 -8.36
CA ARG A 245 29.34 4.21 -7.61
C ARG A 245 29.55 4.73 -6.18
N GLY A 246 30.79 4.77 -5.72
CA GLY A 246 31.15 5.20 -4.38
C GLY A 246 30.98 6.70 -4.19
N GLN A 247 30.47 7.10 -3.02
CA GLN A 247 30.30 8.49 -2.60
C GLN A 247 30.99 8.68 -1.26
N ASP A 248 31.51 9.87 -1.02
CA ASP A 248 32.15 10.17 0.25
C ASP A 248 31.14 10.09 1.40
N ALA A 249 31.57 9.61 2.53
CA ALA A 249 30.80 9.56 3.75
C ALA A 249 31.54 10.19 4.93
N VAL A 250 30.79 10.81 5.84
CA VAL A 250 31.26 11.34 7.12
C VAL A 250 30.82 10.37 8.20
N LEU A 251 31.77 9.85 8.96
CA LEU A 251 31.50 9.08 10.17
C LEU A 251 31.76 9.98 11.38
N LEU A 252 30.69 10.41 12.05
CA LEU A 252 30.74 11.34 13.18
C LEU A 252 30.70 10.58 14.51
N ASP A 253 31.65 10.80 15.37
CA ASP A 253 31.60 10.39 16.77
C ASP A 253 30.70 11.37 17.56
N LEU A 254 29.58 10.89 18.07
CA LEU A 254 28.57 11.70 18.75
C LEU A 254 29.02 12.17 20.14
N LYS A 255 29.99 11.48 20.76
CA LYS A 255 30.53 11.84 22.10
C LYS A 255 31.55 12.95 21.98
N THR A 256 32.49 12.85 21.07
CA THR A 256 33.62 13.80 20.94
C THR A 256 33.34 14.91 19.94
N GLY A 257 32.40 14.69 19.00
CA GLY A 257 32.13 15.59 17.90
C GLY A 257 33.18 15.55 16.78
N ARG A 258 34.19 14.67 16.86
CA ARG A 258 35.17 14.42 15.79
C ARG A 258 34.56 13.61 14.68
N PHE A 259 35.10 13.73 13.48
CA PHE A 259 34.60 12.95 12.34
C PHE A 259 35.77 12.37 11.52
N LEU A 260 35.50 11.26 10.88
CA LEU A 260 36.36 10.59 9.90
C LEU A 260 35.71 10.70 8.52
N LEU A 261 36.49 11.10 7.53
CA LEU A 261 36.04 11.05 6.12
C LEU A 261 36.39 9.69 5.52
N LEU A 262 35.37 9.04 4.95
CA LEU A 262 35.49 7.78 4.22
C LEU A 262 35.24 8.08 2.74
N GLY A 263 36.30 7.89 1.90
CA GLY A 263 36.24 8.19 0.48
C GLY A 263 35.54 7.10 -0.33
N SER A 264 34.77 7.48 -1.34
CA SER A 264 34.16 6.61 -2.35
C SER A 264 33.43 5.38 -1.78
N VAL A 265 32.65 5.55 -0.72
CA VAL A 265 31.86 4.47 -0.09
C VAL A 265 30.72 4.04 -1.00
N ALA A 266 30.73 2.78 -1.43
CA ALA A 266 29.67 2.18 -2.25
C ALA A 266 28.52 1.62 -1.42
N ASP A 267 28.84 0.84 -0.38
CA ASP A 267 27.89 0.24 0.55
C ASP A 267 28.42 0.33 1.98
N TYR A 268 27.54 0.37 2.97
CA TYR A 268 27.93 0.37 4.38
C TYR A 268 26.84 -0.25 5.28
N ALA A 269 27.28 -0.91 6.34
CA ALA A 269 26.38 -1.45 7.35
C ALA A 269 27.05 -1.50 8.71
N PHE A 270 26.40 -0.96 9.76
CA PHE A 270 26.74 -1.29 11.12
C PHE A 270 26.38 -2.74 11.43
N ASN A 271 27.23 -3.40 12.18
CA ASN A 271 26.82 -4.67 12.79
C ASN A 271 25.75 -4.39 13.85
N ARG A 272 25.04 -5.43 14.26
CA ARG A 272 23.88 -5.33 15.14
C ARG A 272 24.16 -4.60 16.47
N ASN A 273 25.28 -4.90 17.09
CA ASN A 273 25.65 -4.22 18.35
C ASN A 273 26.23 -2.81 18.17
N GLY A 274 26.32 -2.32 16.92
CA GLY A 274 26.80 -0.97 16.60
C GLY A 274 28.26 -0.68 16.90
N ALA A 275 29.06 -1.73 17.18
CA ALA A 275 30.47 -1.58 17.50
C ALA A 275 31.36 -1.57 16.25
N LEU A 276 30.88 -2.18 15.14
CA LEU A 276 31.64 -2.29 13.90
C LEU A 276 30.82 -1.70 12.74
N LEU A 277 31.50 -0.94 11.88
CA LEU A 277 30.93 -0.47 10.60
C LEU A 277 31.71 -1.11 9.47
N ALA A 278 31.11 -2.05 8.74
CA ALA A 278 31.65 -2.53 7.48
C ALA A 278 31.27 -1.57 6.35
N TYR A 279 32.21 -1.31 5.44
CA TYR A 279 31.94 -0.52 4.24
C TYR A 279 32.80 -0.99 3.08
N THR A 280 32.28 -0.81 1.86
CA THR A 280 32.97 -1.10 0.60
C THR A 280 33.35 0.20 -0.09
N VAL A 281 34.48 0.18 -0.78
CA VAL A 281 34.96 1.30 -1.59
C VAL A 281 34.88 0.95 -3.06
N ASP A 282 34.30 1.85 -3.87
CA ASP A 282 34.27 1.80 -5.33
C ASP A 282 34.77 3.14 -5.89
N ALA A 283 36.09 3.28 -5.96
CA ALA A 283 36.80 4.50 -6.37
C ALA A 283 36.97 4.58 -7.89
N ALA A 284 37.24 5.78 -8.39
CA ALA A 284 37.59 5.99 -9.80
C ALA A 284 38.91 5.27 -10.13
N VAL A 285 39.90 5.33 -9.25
CA VAL A 285 41.16 4.57 -9.31
C VAL A 285 40.95 3.30 -8.48
N LYS A 286 40.91 2.17 -9.14
CA LYS A 286 40.51 0.89 -8.55
C LYS A 286 41.47 0.32 -7.51
N ASP A 287 42.68 0.78 -7.43
CA ASP A 287 43.69 0.35 -6.45
C ASP A 287 43.26 0.61 -4.99
N GLY A 288 42.30 1.57 -4.77
CA GLY A 288 41.73 1.86 -3.48
C GLY A 288 40.49 1.04 -3.13
N ASN A 289 40.02 0.17 -4.04
CA ASN A 289 38.83 -0.65 -3.81
C ASN A 289 39.08 -1.71 -2.74
N GLY A 290 38.05 -2.03 -1.98
CA GLY A 290 38.17 -3.03 -0.92
C GLY A 290 36.95 -3.10 -0.03
N LEU A 291 37.03 -4.03 0.90
CA LEU A 291 36.15 -4.17 2.05
C LEU A 291 36.91 -3.78 3.32
N PHE A 292 36.35 -2.84 4.06
CA PHE A 292 36.95 -2.28 5.26
C PHE A 292 35.98 -2.40 6.45
N VAL A 293 36.54 -2.50 7.66
CA VAL A 293 35.80 -2.43 8.91
C VAL A 293 36.39 -1.36 9.80
N PHE A 294 35.51 -0.42 10.24
CA PHE A 294 35.82 0.53 11.30
C PHE A 294 35.36 -0.03 12.64
N ASP A 295 36.26 -0.05 13.62
CA ASP A 295 35.95 -0.44 15.00
C ASP A 295 35.70 0.82 15.84
N ALA A 296 34.44 1.04 16.23
CA ALA A 296 34.01 2.20 17.01
C ALA A 296 34.60 2.25 18.44
N ARG A 297 35.17 1.15 18.93
CA ARG A 297 35.75 1.06 20.28
C ARG A 297 37.15 1.70 20.35
N ASN A 298 37.93 1.58 19.29
CA ASN A 298 39.31 2.06 19.22
C ASN A 298 39.55 3.08 18.12
N GLY A 299 38.56 3.30 17.23
CA GLY A 299 38.66 4.24 16.13
C GLY A 299 39.52 3.80 14.94
N CYS A 300 39.88 2.51 14.87
CA CYS A 300 40.75 1.95 13.82
C CYS A 300 39.93 1.45 12.62
N VAL A 301 40.49 1.65 11.43
CA VAL A 301 40.02 1.06 10.18
C VAL A 301 40.93 -0.10 9.82
N THR A 302 40.38 -1.28 9.58
CA THR A 302 41.09 -2.48 9.15
C THR A 302 40.57 -2.92 7.78
N PRO A 303 41.44 -3.11 6.77
CA PRO A 303 41.05 -3.74 5.52
C PRO A 303 40.87 -5.25 5.75
N LEU A 304 39.72 -5.79 5.33
CA LEU A 304 39.47 -7.23 5.35
C LEU A 304 39.89 -7.89 4.02
N ASP A 305 39.70 -7.18 2.91
CA ASP A 305 40.13 -7.60 1.58
C ASP A 305 40.32 -6.39 0.66
N ASN A 306 41.38 -6.36 -0.12
CA ASN A 306 41.67 -5.30 -1.08
C ASN A 306 41.99 -5.91 -2.44
N ASP A 307 41.33 -5.40 -3.49
CA ASP A 307 41.60 -5.80 -4.90
C ASP A 307 41.02 -4.70 -5.81
N ALA A 308 41.51 -4.56 -7.01
CA ALA A 308 40.99 -3.67 -8.04
C ALA A 308 39.56 -4.04 -8.54
N LYS A 309 38.85 -4.92 -7.83
CA LYS A 309 37.50 -5.40 -8.12
C LYS A 309 36.43 -4.58 -7.41
N ASN A 310 35.17 -4.79 -7.77
CA ASN A 310 34.03 -4.19 -7.10
C ASN A 310 33.58 -5.08 -5.95
N TYR A 311 33.21 -4.45 -4.82
CA TYR A 311 32.66 -5.13 -3.65
C TYR A 311 31.24 -4.64 -3.41
N ASN A 312 30.28 -5.57 -3.27
CA ASN A 312 28.87 -5.22 -3.07
C ASN A 312 28.12 -6.29 -2.28
N ARG A 313 26.88 -5.99 -1.89
CA ARG A 313 25.99 -6.89 -1.13
C ARG A 313 26.55 -7.28 0.22
N LEU A 314 26.94 -6.29 1.03
CA LEU A 314 27.33 -6.50 2.42
C LEU A 314 26.22 -7.16 3.22
N ALA A 315 26.53 -8.24 3.98
CA ALA A 315 25.59 -8.89 4.88
C ALA A 315 26.28 -9.36 6.17
N TRP A 316 25.95 -8.70 7.29
CA TRP A 316 26.24 -9.22 8.61
C TRP A 316 25.28 -10.35 8.95
N ASN A 317 25.75 -11.34 9.73
CA ASN A 317 24.85 -12.29 10.38
C ASN A 317 24.06 -11.60 11.51
N ASP A 318 23.04 -12.28 12.03
CA ASP A 318 22.18 -11.72 13.09
C ASP A 318 22.93 -11.48 14.41
N GLU A 319 24.03 -12.18 14.67
CA GLU A 319 24.86 -11.94 15.85
C GLU A 319 25.79 -10.72 15.67
N GLY A 320 26.01 -10.26 14.44
CA GLY A 320 26.88 -9.15 14.10
C GLY A 320 28.37 -9.49 14.21
N THR A 321 28.71 -10.78 14.08
CA THR A 321 30.08 -11.30 14.18
C THR A 321 30.62 -11.78 12.83
N ALA A 322 29.79 -12.34 11.97
CA ALA A 322 30.18 -12.80 10.64
C ALA A 322 29.70 -11.84 9.54
N LEU A 323 30.49 -11.72 8.48
CA LEU A 323 30.24 -10.81 7.36
C LEU A 323 30.41 -11.52 6.03
N ALA A 324 29.50 -11.33 5.09
CA ALA A 324 29.62 -11.80 3.71
C ALA A 324 29.58 -10.65 2.70
N VAL A 325 30.24 -10.84 1.56
CA VAL A 325 30.30 -9.86 0.47
C VAL A 325 30.50 -10.57 -0.87
N LEU A 326 29.99 -9.98 -1.95
CA LEU A 326 30.34 -10.35 -3.32
C LEU A 326 31.48 -9.45 -3.80
N LYS A 327 32.50 -10.08 -4.43
CA LYS A 327 33.65 -9.43 -5.05
C LYS A 327 33.74 -9.85 -6.52
N GLY A 328 33.67 -8.91 -7.46
CA GLY A 328 33.68 -9.27 -8.87
C GLY A 328 34.08 -8.15 -9.80
N THR A 329 34.24 -8.52 -11.07
CA THR A 329 34.55 -7.60 -12.19
C THR A 329 33.45 -7.64 -13.22
N GLU A 330 33.27 -6.52 -13.92
CA GLU A 330 32.41 -6.47 -15.09
C GLU A 330 33.07 -7.29 -16.24
N VAL A 331 32.25 -8.10 -16.88
CA VAL A 331 32.71 -8.91 -18.02
C VAL A 331 32.27 -8.22 -19.31
N GLU A 332 33.22 -7.97 -20.21
CA GLU A 332 32.98 -7.24 -21.47
C GLU A 332 31.84 -7.90 -22.27
N LYS A 333 30.87 -7.09 -22.71
CA LYS A 333 29.69 -7.52 -23.50
C LYS A 333 28.79 -8.55 -22.81
N MET A 334 28.98 -8.79 -21.51
CA MET A 334 28.12 -9.65 -20.72
C MET A 334 27.28 -8.81 -19.72
N ARG A 335 26.18 -9.36 -19.28
CA ARG A 335 25.25 -8.63 -18.43
C ARG A 335 25.61 -8.69 -16.94
N GLU A 336 26.08 -9.83 -16.50
CA GLU A 336 26.36 -10.07 -15.09
C GLU A 336 27.86 -10.00 -14.81
N ARG A 337 28.24 -9.63 -13.60
CA ARG A 337 29.63 -9.64 -13.15
C ARG A 337 30.10 -11.05 -12.85
N ASP A 338 31.41 -11.23 -12.97
CA ASP A 338 32.12 -12.42 -12.52
C ASP A 338 32.41 -12.27 -11.01
N ASN A 339 31.43 -12.69 -10.18
CA ASN A 339 31.52 -12.53 -8.73
C ASN A 339 32.01 -13.81 -8.04
N VAL A 340 32.84 -13.64 -7.02
CA VAL A 340 33.13 -14.62 -5.97
C VAL A 340 32.43 -14.18 -4.68
N LEU A 341 31.97 -15.15 -3.88
CA LEU A 341 31.43 -14.89 -2.54
C LEU A 341 32.52 -15.07 -1.50
N ILE A 342 32.77 -14.07 -0.69
CA ILE A 342 33.71 -14.11 0.44
C ILE A 342 32.88 -14.05 1.73
N ALA A 343 33.14 -14.99 2.64
CA ALA A 343 32.49 -15.03 3.95
C ALA A 343 33.55 -15.02 5.06
N PHE A 344 33.47 -14.04 5.94
CA PHE A 344 34.30 -13.84 7.12
C PHE A 344 33.55 -14.38 8.33
N PRO A 345 33.89 -15.57 8.88
CA PRO A 345 33.08 -16.21 9.92
C PRO A 345 33.16 -15.52 11.29
N ASP A 346 34.25 -14.81 11.58
CA ASP A 346 34.45 -14.09 12.84
C ASP A 346 35.30 -12.82 12.64
N VAL A 347 34.63 -11.73 12.30
CA VAL A 347 35.30 -10.43 12.12
C VAL A 347 35.93 -9.89 13.41
N PRO A 348 35.29 -9.98 14.60
CA PRO A 348 35.95 -9.62 15.87
C PRO A 348 37.27 -10.35 16.12
N ALA A 349 37.36 -11.66 15.83
CA ALA A 349 38.61 -12.40 15.96
C ALA A 349 39.69 -11.91 14.97
N ILE A 350 39.29 -11.63 13.72
CA ILE A 350 40.21 -11.08 12.71
C ILE A 350 40.78 -9.73 13.17
N LEU A 351 39.98 -8.85 13.73
CA LEU A 351 40.41 -7.53 14.22
C LEU A 351 41.34 -7.64 15.45
N LYS A 352 41.21 -8.68 16.25
CA LYS A 352 42.03 -8.92 17.46
C LYS A 352 43.30 -9.68 17.19
N ASP A 353 43.23 -10.80 16.45
CA ASP A 353 44.27 -11.81 16.38
C ASP A 353 45.00 -11.81 15.00
N GLY A 354 44.52 -11.00 14.02
CA GLY A 354 45.10 -10.88 12.69
C GLY A 354 45.21 -12.21 11.98
N ASP A 355 46.41 -12.59 11.53
CA ASP A 355 46.66 -13.81 10.77
C ASP A 355 46.38 -15.14 11.52
N ARG A 356 46.19 -15.08 12.86
CA ARG A 356 45.83 -16.24 13.67
C ARG A 356 44.32 -16.48 13.72
N ALA A 357 43.53 -15.54 13.27
CA ALA A 357 42.07 -15.66 13.22
C ALA A 357 41.63 -16.66 12.15
N PRO A 358 40.36 -17.12 12.21
CA PRO A 358 39.76 -17.94 11.17
C PRO A 358 39.84 -17.25 9.80
N LYS A 359 40.38 -17.98 8.79
CA LYS A 359 40.48 -17.45 7.43
C LYS A 359 39.10 -17.31 6.80
N PRO A 360 38.89 -16.33 5.91
CA PRO A 360 37.65 -16.20 5.15
C PRO A 360 37.42 -17.43 4.25
N ALA A 361 36.19 -17.88 4.17
CA ALA A 361 35.75 -18.89 3.23
C ALA A 361 35.44 -18.25 1.88
N LEU A 362 35.89 -18.87 0.81
CA LEU A 362 35.73 -18.36 -0.55
C LEU A 362 34.94 -19.34 -1.41
N LEU A 363 33.89 -18.87 -2.06
CA LEU A 363 33.21 -19.58 -3.14
C LEU A 363 33.57 -18.90 -4.47
N ASP A 364 34.41 -19.55 -5.24
CA ASP A 364 34.73 -19.18 -6.62
C ASP A 364 33.90 -20.04 -7.58
N PRO A 365 32.90 -19.49 -8.31
CA PRO A 365 32.06 -20.23 -9.23
C PRO A 365 32.84 -21.07 -10.27
N ALA A 366 34.01 -20.59 -10.72
CA ALA A 366 34.83 -21.30 -11.68
C ALA A 366 35.53 -22.57 -11.13
N LYS A 367 35.66 -22.66 -9.78
CA LYS A 367 36.39 -23.75 -9.10
C LYS A 367 35.50 -24.59 -8.22
N ALA A 368 34.31 -24.10 -7.85
CA ALA A 368 33.44 -24.77 -6.90
C ALA A 368 32.84 -26.05 -7.48
N ALA A 369 33.03 -27.17 -6.78
CA ALA A 369 32.46 -28.44 -7.19
C ALA A 369 30.91 -28.34 -7.20
N GLY A 370 30.28 -28.76 -8.30
CA GLY A 370 28.83 -28.77 -8.47
C GLY A 370 28.23 -27.40 -8.83
N PHE A 371 29.03 -26.34 -8.99
CA PHE A 371 28.52 -25.08 -9.51
C PHE A 371 28.18 -25.23 -11.00
N PRO A 372 26.93 -24.87 -11.44
CA PRO A 372 26.51 -25.13 -12.81
C PRO A 372 27.30 -24.27 -13.82
N LYS A 373 27.74 -24.87 -14.93
CA LYS A 373 28.42 -24.15 -16.02
C LYS A 373 27.44 -23.12 -16.62
N GLY A 374 27.97 -21.95 -16.95
CA GLY A 374 27.18 -20.86 -17.55
C GLY A 374 26.41 -20.01 -16.57
N LEU A 375 26.37 -20.36 -15.28
CA LEU A 375 25.81 -19.52 -14.24
C LEU A 375 26.91 -18.76 -13.48
N VAL A 376 26.53 -17.65 -12.86
CA VAL A 376 27.39 -16.80 -12.02
C VAL A 376 26.72 -16.55 -10.67
N ALA A 377 27.50 -16.22 -9.65
CA ALA A 377 26.97 -15.63 -8.43
C ALA A 377 26.52 -14.19 -8.72
N SER A 378 25.23 -13.91 -8.59
CA SER A 378 24.62 -12.66 -9.04
C SER A 378 24.45 -11.65 -7.92
N ASP A 379 24.80 -10.40 -8.21
CA ASP A 379 24.54 -9.27 -7.32
C ASP A 379 23.09 -8.71 -7.44
N ARG A 380 22.22 -9.37 -8.20
CA ARG A 380 20.77 -9.05 -8.27
C ARG A 380 20.05 -9.47 -7.00
N ALA A 381 20.50 -10.51 -6.31
CA ALA A 381 19.97 -10.92 -5.01
C ALA A 381 20.86 -10.44 -3.86
N GLY A 382 20.25 -10.21 -2.69
CA GLY A 382 20.98 -10.00 -1.44
C GLY A 382 21.60 -11.30 -0.90
N LEU A 383 22.58 -11.14 -0.03
CA LEU A 383 23.12 -12.21 0.77
C LEU A 383 22.35 -12.34 2.09
N ALA A 384 22.19 -13.57 2.57
CA ALA A 384 21.57 -13.83 3.87
C ALA A 384 22.29 -14.97 4.59
N TRP A 385 22.53 -14.82 5.88
CA TRP A 385 23.08 -15.85 6.72
C TRP A 385 21.99 -16.74 7.32
N SER A 386 22.29 -18.03 7.55
CA SER A 386 21.51 -18.84 8.48
C SER A 386 21.72 -18.37 9.92
N ASP A 387 20.72 -18.60 10.80
CA ASP A 387 20.82 -18.21 12.22
C ASP A 387 22.00 -18.88 12.92
N ASP A 388 22.42 -20.08 12.49
CA ASP A 388 23.58 -20.81 13.02
C ASP A 388 24.94 -20.30 12.50
N GLY A 389 24.93 -19.30 11.59
CA GLY A 389 26.12 -18.70 10.99
C GLY A 389 26.95 -19.63 10.08
N LYS A 390 26.43 -20.83 9.71
CA LYS A 390 27.18 -21.82 8.93
C LYS A 390 26.95 -21.72 7.43
N ARG A 391 25.86 -21.04 6.99
CA ARG A 391 25.53 -20.94 5.56
C ARG A 391 25.25 -19.50 5.16
N VAL A 392 25.68 -19.17 3.95
CA VAL A 392 25.28 -17.96 3.25
C VAL A 392 24.40 -18.35 2.07
N PHE A 393 23.18 -17.80 2.06
CA PHE A 393 22.24 -17.93 0.94
C PHE A 393 22.44 -16.77 -0.01
N PHE A 394 22.45 -17.05 -1.31
CA PHE A 394 22.69 -16.07 -2.36
C PHE A 394 21.96 -16.45 -3.64
N GLY A 395 21.99 -15.57 -4.64
CA GLY A 395 21.40 -15.79 -5.96
C GLY A 395 22.41 -16.26 -6.98
N ILE A 396 22.06 -17.24 -7.80
CA ILE A 396 22.80 -17.63 -9.01
C ILE A 396 21.95 -17.37 -10.23
N LYS A 397 22.59 -17.02 -11.33
CA LYS A 397 21.93 -16.59 -12.55
C LYS A 397 22.73 -16.97 -13.78
N GLU A 398 22.02 -17.18 -14.89
CA GLU A 398 22.65 -17.38 -16.19
C GLU A 398 23.42 -16.15 -16.64
N GLN A 399 24.67 -16.34 -17.12
CA GLN A 399 25.44 -15.30 -17.77
C GLN A 399 24.96 -15.16 -19.20
N VAL A 400 24.43 -14.00 -19.53
CA VAL A 400 23.92 -13.71 -20.88
C VAL A 400 24.60 -12.48 -21.47
N PRO A 401 24.65 -12.35 -22.81
CA PRO A 401 25.14 -11.14 -23.44
C PRO A 401 24.38 -9.90 -22.97
N ALA A 402 25.09 -8.78 -22.88
CA ALA A 402 24.47 -7.49 -22.65
C ALA A 402 23.47 -7.19 -23.79
N PRO A 403 22.31 -6.58 -23.50
CA PRO A 403 21.34 -6.26 -24.55
C PRO A 403 21.97 -5.31 -25.57
N ASP A 404 21.75 -5.61 -26.83
CA ASP A 404 22.08 -4.68 -27.92
C ASP A 404 21.13 -3.47 -27.83
N THR A 405 21.67 -2.31 -27.51
CA THR A 405 20.93 -1.05 -27.41
C THR A 405 20.75 -0.34 -28.76
N THR A 406 21.34 -0.86 -29.84
CA THR A 406 21.13 -0.35 -31.19
C THR A 406 19.79 -0.87 -31.71
N ARG A 407 18.78 0.01 -31.77
CA ARG A 407 17.50 -0.34 -32.39
C ARG A 407 17.68 -0.49 -33.87
N LYS A 408 17.50 -1.69 -34.40
CA LYS A 408 17.48 -1.95 -35.83
C LYS A 408 16.22 -1.30 -36.43
N SER A 409 16.36 -0.83 -37.70
CA SER A 409 15.19 -0.38 -38.48
C SER A 409 14.21 -1.55 -38.69
N THR A 410 12.91 -1.27 -38.73
CA THR A 410 11.90 -2.26 -39.10
C THR A 410 12.10 -2.82 -40.53
N ASP A 411 12.86 -2.12 -41.36
CA ASP A 411 13.25 -2.61 -42.68
C ASP A 411 14.36 -3.68 -42.61
N GLU A 412 15.11 -3.77 -41.50
CA GLU A 412 16.19 -4.75 -41.31
C GLU A 412 15.76 -5.94 -40.46
N ALA A 413 14.76 -5.76 -39.57
CA ALA A 413 14.28 -6.81 -38.71
C ALA A 413 12.79 -6.60 -38.36
N ALA A 414 12.00 -7.67 -38.42
CA ALA A 414 10.62 -7.62 -37.98
C ALA A 414 10.54 -7.34 -36.49
N ASP A 415 9.59 -6.46 -36.08
CA ASP A 415 9.26 -6.15 -34.69
C ASP A 415 7.84 -6.68 -34.45
N VAL A 416 7.72 -7.93 -34.02
CA VAL A 416 6.45 -8.63 -33.85
C VAL A 416 6.42 -9.42 -32.54
N ASP A 417 5.35 -9.24 -31.77
CA ASP A 417 5.05 -10.05 -30.59
C ASP A 417 4.18 -11.23 -30.99
N VAL A 418 4.65 -12.45 -30.75
CA VAL A 418 3.95 -13.67 -31.11
C VAL A 418 3.20 -14.21 -29.90
N TRP A 419 1.88 -14.15 -29.95
CA TRP A 419 0.97 -14.69 -28.92
C TRP A 419 0.65 -16.14 -29.23
N ASN A 420 0.98 -17.03 -28.30
CA ASN A 420 0.75 -18.46 -28.46
C ASN A 420 -0.10 -19.00 -27.32
N THR A 421 -1.17 -19.73 -27.66
CA THR A 421 -2.03 -20.38 -26.65
C THR A 421 -1.32 -21.47 -25.84
N ASN A 422 -0.11 -21.87 -26.22
CA ASN A 422 0.74 -22.80 -25.46
C ASN A 422 1.67 -22.12 -24.47
N ASP A 423 1.72 -20.78 -24.44
CA ASP A 423 2.53 -20.07 -23.48
C ASP A 423 2.02 -20.34 -22.05
N ASP A 424 2.93 -20.52 -21.10
CA ASP A 424 2.57 -20.67 -19.66
C ASP A 424 1.98 -19.40 -19.07
N ARG A 425 2.26 -18.26 -19.69
CA ARG A 425 1.75 -16.93 -19.33
C ARG A 425 1.43 -16.16 -20.59
N VAL A 426 0.33 -15.44 -20.58
CA VAL A 426 -0.05 -14.57 -21.70
C VAL A 426 1.06 -13.56 -22.01
N GLN A 427 1.22 -13.19 -23.28
CA GLN A 427 2.32 -12.33 -23.75
C GLN A 427 2.35 -10.97 -23.03
N SER A 428 1.20 -10.39 -22.74
CA SER A 428 1.08 -9.15 -21.99
C SER A 428 1.70 -9.26 -20.59
N LEU A 429 1.46 -10.35 -19.87
CA LEU A 429 2.07 -10.61 -18.56
C LEU A 429 3.58 -10.83 -18.67
N GLN A 430 4.05 -11.52 -19.73
CA GLN A 430 5.48 -11.68 -20.00
C GLN A 430 6.16 -10.32 -20.21
N MET A 431 5.54 -9.39 -20.96
CA MET A 431 6.04 -8.04 -21.17
C MET A 431 6.15 -7.25 -19.86
N VAL A 432 5.12 -7.28 -19.01
CA VAL A 432 5.11 -6.61 -17.69
C VAL A 432 6.22 -7.16 -16.81
N ARG A 433 6.42 -8.47 -16.81
CA ARG A 433 7.39 -9.15 -15.96
C ARG A 433 8.79 -9.22 -16.56
N ALA A 434 8.98 -8.78 -17.78
CA ALA A 434 10.24 -8.94 -18.53
C ALA A 434 11.47 -8.49 -17.74
N GLU A 435 11.43 -7.35 -17.05
CA GLU A 435 12.56 -6.87 -16.25
C GLU A 435 12.73 -7.67 -14.95
N GLN A 436 11.65 -8.08 -14.32
CA GLN A 436 11.68 -8.95 -13.14
C GLN A 436 12.26 -10.33 -13.50
N ASP A 437 11.79 -10.95 -14.58
CA ASP A 437 12.28 -12.25 -15.05
C ASP A 437 13.71 -12.16 -15.53
N ARG A 438 14.07 -11.04 -16.18
CA ARG A 438 15.45 -10.76 -16.60
C ARG A 438 16.42 -10.60 -15.43
N ASN A 439 15.96 -10.13 -14.26
CA ASN A 439 16.76 -9.97 -13.05
C ASN A 439 16.58 -11.10 -12.03
N PHE A 440 15.76 -12.09 -12.36
CA PHE A 440 15.51 -13.23 -11.48
C PHE A 440 16.79 -14.02 -11.22
N THR A 441 16.92 -14.57 -10.00
CA THR A 441 18.04 -15.42 -9.57
C THR A 441 17.51 -16.68 -8.88
N PHE A 442 18.14 -17.81 -9.15
CA PHE A 442 17.88 -19.05 -8.42
C PHE A 442 18.60 -19.02 -7.07
N ARG A 443 17.93 -19.44 -6.03
CA ARG A 443 18.50 -19.51 -4.69
C ARG A 443 19.51 -20.65 -4.59
N ALA A 444 20.67 -20.35 -3.97
CA ALA A 444 21.73 -21.27 -3.67
C ALA A 444 22.24 -21.06 -2.24
N ALA A 445 22.93 -22.04 -1.70
CA ALA A 445 23.60 -22.02 -0.41
C ALA A 445 25.11 -22.26 -0.56
N PHE A 446 25.89 -21.56 0.26
CA PHE A 446 27.31 -21.83 0.49
C PHE A 446 27.51 -22.22 1.95
N ASP A 447 27.90 -23.45 2.21
CA ASP A 447 28.33 -23.90 3.53
C ASP A 447 29.74 -23.36 3.80
N VAL A 448 29.84 -22.41 4.70
CA VAL A 448 31.08 -21.67 4.99
C VAL A 448 32.11 -22.55 5.71
N VAL A 449 31.66 -23.56 6.47
CA VAL A 449 32.51 -24.46 7.21
C VAL A 449 33.05 -25.56 6.32
N ALA A 450 32.19 -26.19 5.52
CA ALA A 450 32.58 -27.27 4.62
C ALA A 450 33.12 -26.79 3.27
N GLY A 451 33.00 -25.50 2.96
CA GLY A 451 33.36 -24.94 1.64
C GLY A 451 32.51 -25.48 0.49
N LYS A 452 31.25 -25.89 0.77
CA LYS A 452 30.40 -26.63 -0.17
C LYS A 452 29.32 -25.74 -0.76
N PHE A 453 29.18 -25.76 -2.09
CA PHE A 453 28.07 -25.16 -2.83
C PHE A 453 26.88 -26.12 -2.93
N VAL A 454 25.67 -25.59 -2.82
CA VAL A 454 24.40 -26.33 -3.03
C VAL A 454 23.42 -25.48 -3.83
N LYS A 455 22.99 -25.96 -5.01
CA LYS A 455 21.87 -25.37 -5.75
C LYS A 455 20.56 -25.79 -5.09
N LEU A 456 19.70 -24.82 -4.69
CA LEU A 456 18.45 -25.09 -3.99
C LEU A 456 17.22 -24.93 -4.91
N ALA A 457 17.26 -23.95 -5.81
CA ALA A 457 16.19 -23.62 -6.76
C ALA A 457 16.68 -23.79 -8.20
N ASP A 458 15.76 -24.05 -9.11
CA ASP A 458 16.00 -24.16 -10.56
C ASP A 458 14.73 -23.79 -11.34
N GLU A 459 14.73 -24.04 -12.65
CA GLU A 459 13.64 -23.74 -13.56
C GLU A 459 12.34 -24.48 -13.19
N THR A 460 12.45 -25.64 -12.53
CA THR A 460 11.30 -26.44 -12.10
C THR A 460 10.65 -25.95 -10.80
N MET A 461 11.43 -25.22 -9.98
CA MET A 461 11.02 -24.72 -8.68
C MET A 461 11.75 -23.39 -8.44
N ARG A 462 11.20 -22.33 -8.97
CA ARG A 462 11.83 -20.99 -8.93
C ARG A 462 11.67 -20.30 -7.57
N GLU A 463 10.54 -20.46 -6.93
CA GLU A 463 10.23 -19.85 -5.64
C GLU A 463 10.70 -20.74 -4.51
N LEU A 464 11.45 -20.15 -3.57
CA LEU A 464 11.99 -20.86 -2.43
C LEU A 464 12.18 -19.93 -1.23
N ASP A 465 11.53 -20.28 -0.13
CA ASP A 465 11.64 -19.63 1.16
C ASP A 465 12.53 -20.47 2.10
N VAL A 466 13.63 -19.88 2.57
CA VAL A 466 14.55 -20.56 3.50
C VAL A 466 14.03 -20.37 4.93
N ALA A 467 13.99 -21.47 5.68
CA ALA A 467 13.67 -21.42 7.10
C ALA A 467 14.73 -20.61 7.88
N PRO A 468 14.35 -19.90 8.95
CA PRO A 468 15.28 -19.05 9.71
C PRO A 468 16.52 -19.78 10.22
N ASP A 469 16.37 -21.03 10.66
CA ASP A 469 17.49 -21.89 11.10
C ASP A 469 18.45 -22.29 9.95
N GLY A 470 18.05 -22.04 8.71
CA GLY A 470 18.83 -22.36 7.53
C GLY A 470 18.95 -23.85 7.20
N VAL A 471 18.29 -24.76 7.94
CA VAL A 471 18.36 -26.22 7.74
C VAL A 471 17.44 -26.66 6.61
N TRP A 472 16.25 -26.10 6.57
CA TRP A 472 15.22 -26.41 5.61
C TRP A 472 14.81 -25.19 4.78
N ALA A 473 14.23 -25.45 3.64
CA ALA A 473 13.51 -24.46 2.86
C ALA A 473 12.20 -25.05 2.34
N VAL A 474 11.27 -24.18 1.95
CA VAL A 474 10.03 -24.55 1.28
C VAL A 474 10.08 -24.01 -0.15
N GLY A 475 10.00 -24.90 -1.12
CA GLY A 475 9.93 -24.58 -2.53
C GLY A 475 8.53 -24.72 -3.08
N LEU A 476 8.19 -23.96 -4.10
CA LEU A 476 6.91 -23.96 -4.80
C LEU A 476 7.10 -24.22 -6.28
N ASP A 477 6.45 -25.26 -6.81
CA ASP A 477 6.33 -25.55 -8.24
C ASP A 477 4.89 -25.28 -8.69
N THR A 478 4.70 -24.23 -9.48
CA THR A 478 3.39 -23.82 -10.02
C THR A 478 3.15 -24.28 -11.44
N ARG A 479 4.15 -24.87 -12.14
CA ARG A 479 4.10 -25.12 -13.58
C ARG A 479 2.91 -25.95 -14.05
N ALA A 480 2.49 -26.95 -13.26
CA ALA A 480 1.33 -27.79 -13.61
C ALA A 480 -0.01 -27.02 -13.55
N TYR A 481 -0.02 -25.83 -12.95
CA TYR A 481 -1.21 -25.03 -12.64
C TYR A 481 -1.25 -23.69 -13.38
N LEU A 482 -0.15 -23.22 -13.98
CA LEU A 482 -0.04 -21.87 -14.57
C LEU A 482 -1.04 -21.62 -15.71
N ARG A 483 -1.42 -22.66 -16.45
CA ARG A 483 -2.32 -22.57 -17.61
C ARG A 483 -3.79 -22.87 -17.27
N ASP A 484 -4.07 -23.33 -16.05
CA ASP A 484 -5.42 -23.61 -15.61
C ASP A 484 -6.04 -22.38 -14.93
N GLU A 485 -6.44 -21.42 -15.73
CA GLU A 485 -7.03 -20.16 -15.26
C GLU A 485 -8.47 -20.32 -14.74
N LYS A 486 -9.03 -21.55 -14.82
CA LYS A 486 -10.38 -21.87 -14.34
C LYS A 486 -10.43 -22.25 -12.87
N VAL A 487 -9.29 -22.33 -12.20
CA VAL A 487 -9.19 -22.69 -10.79
C VAL A 487 -8.36 -21.65 -10.05
N LEU A 488 -8.55 -21.59 -8.73
CA LEU A 488 -7.72 -20.74 -7.87
C LEU A 488 -6.24 -21.09 -8.03
N PRO A 489 -5.33 -20.12 -7.99
CA PRO A 489 -3.90 -20.36 -8.10
C PRO A 489 -3.41 -21.40 -7.09
N ALA A 490 -2.72 -22.41 -7.57
CA ALA A 490 -2.23 -23.54 -6.80
C ALA A 490 -0.78 -23.89 -7.16
N GLY A 491 -0.16 -24.74 -6.36
CA GLY A 491 1.14 -25.31 -6.65
C GLY A 491 1.50 -26.50 -5.77
N ASP A 492 2.56 -27.18 -6.14
CA ASP A 492 3.14 -28.27 -5.37
C ASP A 492 4.22 -27.72 -4.43
N TYR A 493 4.05 -27.90 -3.14
CA TYR A 493 4.99 -27.43 -2.12
C TYR A 493 5.95 -28.55 -1.73
N TYR A 494 7.24 -28.20 -1.67
CA TYR A 494 8.31 -29.13 -1.33
C TYR A 494 9.12 -28.64 -0.13
N ARG A 495 9.46 -29.56 0.77
CA ARG A 495 10.55 -29.38 1.73
C ARG A 495 11.87 -29.57 1.00
N VAL A 496 12.80 -28.64 1.15
CA VAL A 496 14.14 -28.70 0.56
C VAL A 496 15.20 -28.74 1.67
N ASN A 497 16.09 -29.73 1.61
CA ASN A 497 17.25 -29.80 2.52
C ASN A 497 18.34 -28.85 1.99
N THR A 498 18.71 -27.84 2.75
CA THR A 498 19.66 -26.81 2.31
C THR A 498 21.11 -27.29 2.19
N SER A 499 21.45 -28.44 2.81
CA SER A 499 22.80 -29.03 2.74
C SER A 499 22.97 -29.96 1.56
N THR A 500 21.89 -30.51 0.99
CA THR A 500 21.93 -31.49 -0.10
C THR A 500 21.18 -31.03 -1.35
N GLY A 501 20.23 -30.12 -1.24
CA GLY A 501 19.28 -29.74 -2.31
C GLY A 501 18.17 -30.76 -2.53
N GLU A 502 18.07 -31.83 -1.71
CA GLU A 502 17.03 -32.85 -1.82
C GLU A 502 15.66 -32.30 -1.55
N ARG A 503 14.68 -32.67 -2.39
CA ARG A 503 13.30 -32.21 -2.36
C ARG A 503 12.35 -33.33 -1.93
N THR A 504 11.47 -33.03 -1.00
CA THR A 504 10.39 -33.95 -0.56
C THR A 504 9.06 -33.23 -0.65
N LEU A 505 8.06 -33.83 -1.30
CA LEU A 505 6.72 -33.24 -1.43
C LEU A 505 6.07 -33.05 -0.06
N ILE A 506 5.58 -31.83 0.20
CA ILE A 506 4.76 -31.48 1.37
C ILE A 506 3.27 -31.62 1.00
N ALA A 507 2.86 -30.93 -0.05
CA ALA A 507 1.46 -30.89 -0.47
C ALA A 507 1.36 -30.69 -1.98
N LYS A 508 0.50 -31.48 -2.62
CA LYS A 508 0.19 -31.41 -4.05
C LYS A 508 -1.04 -30.55 -4.27
N GLY A 509 -1.00 -29.66 -5.27
CA GLY A 509 -2.14 -28.81 -5.65
C GLY A 509 -2.66 -27.95 -4.51
N GLN A 510 -1.77 -27.49 -3.63
CA GLN A 510 -2.12 -26.61 -2.53
C GLN A 510 -2.40 -25.20 -3.05
N LEU A 511 -3.57 -24.63 -2.69
CA LEU A 511 -3.89 -23.24 -2.99
C LEU A 511 -2.85 -22.29 -2.39
N THR A 512 -2.48 -21.26 -3.14
CA THR A 512 -1.46 -20.28 -2.76
C THR A 512 -2.07 -19.06 -2.03
N GLY A 513 -1.27 -18.04 -1.74
CA GLY A 513 -1.73 -16.80 -1.15
C GLY A 513 -2.33 -16.97 0.24
N ARG A 514 -3.60 -16.59 0.44
CA ARG A 514 -4.28 -16.62 1.76
C ARG A 514 -4.46 -18.01 2.37
N TYR A 515 -4.18 -19.05 1.61
CA TYR A 515 -4.24 -20.45 2.07
C TYR A 515 -2.91 -20.97 2.61
N VAL A 516 -1.86 -20.13 2.64
CA VAL A 516 -0.53 -20.50 3.15
C VAL A 516 -0.12 -19.51 4.23
N PHE A 517 0.23 -20.05 5.40
CA PHE A 517 0.69 -19.22 6.54
C PHE A 517 2.21 -19.15 6.63
N GLY A 518 2.92 -19.98 5.84
CA GLY A 518 4.37 -19.94 5.71
C GLY A 518 5.12 -20.79 6.75
N ILE A 519 6.41 -20.51 6.84
CA ILE A 519 7.32 -21.25 7.73
C ILE A 519 7.20 -20.71 9.15
N HIS A 520 7.10 -21.62 10.14
CA HIS A 520 7.15 -21.28 11.55
C HIS A 520 8.45 -20.50 11.88
N PRO A 521 8.41 -19.45 12.73
CA PRO A 521 9.57 -18.61 13.01
C PRO A 521 10.82 -19.31 13.54
N ARG A 522 10.68 -20.50 14.12
CA ARG A 522 11.82 -21.34 14.54
C ARG A 522 12.31 -22.33 13.46
N GLY A 523 11.80 -22.23 12.23
CA GLY A 523 12.23 -23.09 11.14
C GLY A 523 11.77 -24.55 11.20
N THR A 524 10.89 -24.90 12.13
CA THR A 524 10.55 -26.31 12.40
C THR A 524 9.38 -26.87 11.61
N ARG A 525 8.50 -26.00 11.12
CA ARG A 525 7.25 -26.39 10.45
C ARG A 525 6.86 -25.44 9.35
N PHE A 526 6.04 -25.95 8.41
CA PHE A 526 5.33 -25.16 7.40
C PHE A 526 3.82 -25.26 7.64
N LEU A 527 3.13 -24.12 7.73
CA LEU A 527 1.70 -24.06 8.02
C LEU A 527 0.91 -23.62 6.81
N TYR A 528 -0.23 -24.27 6.57
CA TYR A 528 -1.14 -23.97 5.46
C TYR A 528 -2.58 -24.36 5.80
N TRP A 529 -3.52 -23.80 5.04
CA TRP A 529 -4.95 -24.06 5.15
C TRP A 529 -5.39 -24.98 4.02
N LYS A 530 -6.04 -26.09 4.37
CA LYS A 530 -6.59 -27.02 3.41
C LYS A 530 -7.84 -27.70 3.96
N ASP A 531 -8.88 -27.83 3.14
CA ASP A 531 -10.12 -28.55 3.46
C ASP A 531 -10.72 -28.21 4.84
N GLY A 532 -10.82 -26.91 5.13
CA GLY A 532 -11.38 -26.42 6.40
C GLY A 532 -10.48 -26.59 7.62
N THR A 533 -9.19 -26.90 7.43
CA THR A 533 -8.29 -27.23 8.55
C THR A 533 -6.93 -26.52 8.41
N VAL A 534 -6.37 -26.09 9.55
CA VAL A 534 -4.98 -25.66 9.64
C VAL A 534 -4.07 -26.90 9.70
N LEU A 535 -3.19 -27.04 8.74
CA LEU A 535 -2.19 -28.10 8.68
C LEU A 535 -0.80 -27.56 9.02
N ALA A 536 -0.05 -28.30 9.85
CA ALA A 536 1.35 -28.02 10.19
C ALA A 536 2.22 -29.20 9.74
N TYR A 537 3.00 -28.99 8.67
CA TYR A 537 3.98 -29.98 8.23
C TYR A 537 5.27 -29.83 9.05
N ASP A 538 5.62 -30.89 9.79
CA ASP A 538 6.84 -30.95 10.59
C ASP A 538 8.03 -31.35 9.69
N PHE A 539 9.05 -30.51 9.60
CA PHE A 539 10.18 -30.75 8.73
C PHE A 539 11.03 -31.96 9.16
N ALA A 540 11.20 -32.19 10.45
CA ALA A 540 11.97 -33.32 10.94
C ALA A 540 11.20 -34.65 10.78
N ALA A 541 9.91 -34.63 11.14
CA ALA A 541 9.07 -35.83 11.07
C ALA A 541 8.63 -36.17 9.63
N GLY A 542 8.71 -35.24 8.69
CA GLY A 542 8.31 -35.40 7.29
C GLY A 542 6.81 -35.64 7.06
N ARG A 543 5.95 -35.16 7.94
CA ARG A 543 4.50 -35.37 7.88
C ARG A 543 3.72 -34.13 8.37
N ALA A 544 2.51 -33.96 7.84
CA ALA A 544 1.58 -32.94 8.29
C ALA A 544 0.71 -33.44 9.45
N LEU A 545 0.40 -32.53 10.37
CA LEU A 545 -0.54 -32.72 11.47
C LEU A 545 -1.69 -31.73 11.31
N ALA A 546 -2.93 -32.22 11.41
CA ALA A 546 -4.13 -31.38 11.43
C ALA A 546 -4.31 -30.75 12.83
N LEU A 547 -4.33 -29.44 12.89
CA LEU A 547 -4.43 -28.68 14.13
C LEU A 547 -5.87 -28.30 14.43
N GLY A 548 -6.38 -28.67 15.61
CA GLY A 548 -7.73 -28.32 16.06
C GLY A 548 -8.88 -28.92 15.27
N ALA A 549 -8.60 -29.90 14.39
CA ALA A 549 -9.59 -30.51 13.52
C ALA A 549 -10.81 -31.06 14.27
N GLY A 550 -12.02 -30.73 13.79
CA GLY A 550 -13.29 -31.16 14.35
C GLY A 550 -13.65 -30.54 15.72
N LYS A 551 -12.83 -29.60 16.24
CA LYS A 551 -13.10 -28.92 17.53
C LYS A 551 -13.47 -27.44 17.37
N VAL A 552 -12.86 -26.77 16.39
CA VAL A 552 -13.10 -25.36 16.06
C VAL A 552 -13.05 -25.21 14.57
N ASP A 553 -14.04 -24.51 14.00
CA ASP A 553 -14.06 -24.13 12.60
C ASP A 553 -13.46 -22.71 12.45
N PHE A 554 -12.33 -22.62 11.78
CA PHE A 554 -11.65 -21.36 11.48
C PHE A 554 -11.96 -20.81 10.10
N THR A 555 -12.90 -21.43 9.37
CA THR A 555 -13.32 -20.98 8.04
C THR A 555 -13.89 -19.57 8.08
N ASP A 556 -13.47 -18.72 7.16
CA ASP A 556 -14.05 -17.38 7.00
C ASP A 556 -15.47 -17.49 6.45
N THR A 557 -16.46 -17.38 7.35
CA THR A 557 -17.88 -17.47 7.01
C THR A 557 -18.41 -16.23 6.31
N GLU A 558 -17.70 -15.10 6.37
CA GLU A 558 -18.03 -13.85 5.68
C GLU A 558 -17.44 -13.77 4.26
N TYR A 559 -16.62 -14.75 3.89
CA TYR A 559 -16.03 -14.83 2.54
C TYR A 559 -17.13 -15.10 1.50
N ASP A 560 -17.39 -14.11 0.67
CA ASP A 560 -18.49 -14.08 -0.30
C ASP A 560 -18.04 -14.25 -1.77
N HIS A 561 -16.78 -14.65 -1.98
CA HIS A 561 -16.24 -14.94 -3.30
C HIS A 561 -16.40 -16.42 -3.64
N PRO A 562 -16.49 -16.78 -4.95
CA PRO A 562 -16.52 -18.16 -5.39
C PRO A 562 -15.26 -18.95 -5.01
N GLY A 563 -15.39 -20.28 -4.98
CA GLY A 563 -14.29 -21.20 -4.71
C GLY A 563 -14.15 -21.59 -3.25
N ALA A 564 -12.98 -22.13 -2.89
CA ALA A 564 -12.71 -22.59 -1.54
C ALA A 564 -12.65 -21.43 -0.56
N LYS A 565 -13.32 -21.57 0.60
CA LYS A 565 -13.24 -20.54 1.66
C LYS A 565 -11.92 -20.61 2.39
N PRO A 566 -11.21 -19.48 2.59
CA PRO A 566 -10.01 -19.42 3.43
C PRO A 566 -10.38 -19.47 4.92
N SER A 567 -9.36 -19.46 5.78
CA SER A 567 -9.54 -19.17 7.20
C SER A 567 -9.49 -17.65 7.46
N TYR A 568 -9.87 -17.24 8.68
CA TYR A 568 -9.62 -15.87 9.15
C TYR A 568 -8.13 -15.54 9.33
N GLY A 569 -7.22 -16.48 9.04
CA GLY A 569 -5.78 -16.33 9.11
C GLY A 569 -5.20 -16.53 10.52
N ILE A 570 -3.90 -16.35 10.63
CA ILE A 570 -3.19 -16.43 11.91
C ILE A 570 -2.80 -15.03 12.41
N ALA A 571 -2.82 -14.83 13.73
CA ALA A 571 -2.31 -13.61 14.37
C ALA A 571 -0.79 -13.69 14.58
N GLY A 572 -0.26 -14.90 14.76
CA GLY A 572 1.15 -15.16 14.99
C GLY A 572 1.38 -16.43 15.79
N TYR A 573 2.55 -16.53 16.40
CA TYR A 573 2.98 -17.73 17.14
C TYR A 573 3.31 -17.38 18.60
N THR A 574 3.29 -18.38 19.48
CA THR A 574 3.78 -18.18 20.85
C THR A 574 5.30 -18.09 20.88
N SER A 575 5.86 -17.29 21.78
CA SER A 575 7.31 -17.10 21.90
C SER A 575 8.06 -18.38 22.31
N ASP A 576 7.38 -19.31 23.00
CA ASP A 576 7.93 -20.64 23.32
C ASP A 576 7.96 -21.59 22.11
N GLY A 577 7.36 -21.19 20.97
CA GLY A 577 7.31 -21.96 19.73
C GLY A 577 6.38 -23.17 19.76
N LYS A 578 5.48 -23.29 20.75
CA LYS A 578 4.60 -24.45 20.93
C LYS A 578 3.20 -24.27 20.37
N GLY A 579 2.81 -23.05 20.05
CA GLY A 579 1.47 -22.75 19.57
C GLY A 579 1.41 -21.72 18.46
N VAL A 580 0.34 -21.79 17.69
CA VAL A 580 -0.07 -20.77 16.74
C VAL A 580 -1.34 -20.07 17.27
N ILE A 581 -1.41 -18.75 17.14
CA ILE A 581 -2.59 -17.96 17.50
C ILE A 581 -3.39 -17.77 16.23
N VAL A 582 -4.57 -18.36 16.16
CA VAL A 582 -5.46 -18.35 15.00
C VAL A 582 -6.59 -17.36 15.24
N ASN A 583 -6.87 -16.54 14.25
CA ASN A 583 -8.03 -15.67 14.26
C ASN A 583 -9.30 -16.47 13.99
N HIS A 584 -10.33 -16.21 14.78
CA HIS A 584 -11.71 -16.56 14.48
C HIS A 584 -12.47 -15.26 14.06
N ARG A 585 -13.72 -15.37 13.67
CA ARG A 585 -14.50 -14.18 13.27
C ARG A 585 -14.37 -13.04 14.29
N TYR A 586 -14.63 -13.33 15.54
CA TYR A 586 -14.60 -12.37 16.65
C TYR A 586 -13.46 -12.64 17.64
N ASP A 587 -13.20 -13.92 17.95
CA ASP A 587 -12.33 -14.36 19.03
C ASP A 587 -10.92 -14.73 18.54
N LEU A 588 -10.01 -14.99 19.47
CA LEU A 588 -8.65 -15.44 19.24
C LEU A 588 -8.44 -16.81 19.89
N TRP A 589 -7.82 -17.73 19.17
CA TRP A 589 -7.60 -19.08 19.62
C TRP A 589 -6.12 -19.44 19.65
N LEU A 590 -5.66 -20.02 20.75
CA LEU A 590 -4.37 -20.68 20.82
C LEU A 590 -4.54 -22.12 20.36
N VAL A 591 -3.83 -22.50 19.31
CA VAL A 591 -3.84 -23.85 18.74
C VAL A 591 -2.46 -24.46 18.94
N PRO A 592 -2.31 -25.50 19.81
CA PRO A 592 -1.03 -26.15 20.04
C PRO A 592 -0.51 -26.88 18.79
N LEU A 593 0.79 -26.76 18.53
CA LEU A 593 1.46 -27.40 17.39
C LEU A 593 1.70 -28.90 17.57
N ASP A 594 1.42 -29.48 18.74
CA ASP A 594 1.44 -30.90 19.01
C ASP A 594 0.11 -31.61 18.72
N GLY A 595 -0.93 -30.85 18.31
CA GLY A 595 -2.25 -31.39 18.03
C GLY A 595 -3.16 -31.53 19.25
N SER A 596 -2.74 -31.10 20.44
CA SER A 596 -3.62 -31.04 21.59
C SER A 596 -4.76 -30.02 21.41
N ALA A 597 -5.73 -30.02 22.32
CA ALA A 597 -6.98 -29.25 22.16
C ALA A 597 -6.72 -27.75 22.08
N PRO A 598 -7.33 -27.05 21.10
CA PRO A 598 -7.32 -25.59 21.02
C PRO A 598 -7.95 -24.94 22.26
N ARG A 599 -7.50 -23.74 22.60
CA ARG A 599 -8.03 -22.94 23.69
C ARG A 599 -8.44 -21.56 23.20
N ASP A 600 -9.68 -21.17 23.48
CA ASP A 600 -10.14 -19.81 23.26
C ASP A 600 -9.46 -18.83 24.23
N LEU A 601 -8.73 -17.86 23.73
CA LEU A 601 -8.04 -16.85 24.55
C LEU A 601 -9.01 -15.79 25.08
N THR A 602 -10.08 -15.53 24.34
CA THR A 602 -11.08 -14.48 24.66
C THR A 602 -12.32 -15.04 25.33
N ASN A 603 -12.38 -16.35 25.58
CA ASN A 603 -13.46 -17.05 26.28
C ASN A 603 -14.87 -16.76 25.67
N GLY A 604 -14.98 -16.67 24.35
CA GLY A 604 -16.22 -16.37 23.64
C GLY A 604 -16.78 -14.97 23.85
N PHE A 605 -16.00 -14.09 24.48
CA PHE A 605 -16.46 -12.71 24.73
C PHE A 605 -16.68 -11.95 23.41
N GLY A 606 -15.81 -12.15 22.43
CA GLY A 606 -15.94 -11.55 21.11
C GLY A 606 -17.21 -11.98 20.40
N THR A 607 -17.45 -13.29 20.32
CA THR A 607 -18.67 -13.86 19.73
C THR A 607 -19.94 -13.41 20.43
N LYS A 608 -19.95 -13.40 21.77
CA LYS A 608 -21.12 -12.99 22.56
C LYS A 608 -21.52 -11.52 22.35
N ASN A 609 -20.52 -10.64 22.16
CA ASN A 609 -20.75 -9.19 22.07
C ASN A 609 -20.58 -8.66 20.63
N GLU A 610 -20.32 -9.53 19.65
CA GLU A 610 -20.04 -9.19 18.25
C GLU A 610 -18.89 -8.17 18.12
N ILE A 611 -17.85 -8.35 18.95
CA ILE A 611 -16.63 -7.55 18.98
C ILE A 611 -15.47 -8.38 18.40
N ARG A 612 -14.90 -7.91 17.32
CA ARG A 612 -13.75 -8.54 16.68
C ARG A 612 -12.45 -8.13 17.37
N PHE A 613 -11.75 -9.09 17.95
CA PHE A 613 -10.44 -8.93 18.56
C PHE A 613 -9.32 -9.33 17.60
N ARG A 614 -8.23 -8.53 17.58
CA ARG A 614 -6.98 -8.86 16.87
C ARG A 614 -5.79 -8.46 17.74
N LEU A 615 -4.78 -9.31 17.79
CA LEU A 615 -3.52 -9.00 18.49
C LEU A 615 -2.80 -7.83 17.84
N LEU A 616 -2.35 -6.88 18.65
CA LEU A 616 -1.54 -5.75 18.22
C LEU A 616 -0.11 -5.90 18.71
N ARG A 617 0.83 -5.66 17.81
CA ARG A 617 2.23 -5.47 18.20
C ARG A 617 2.46 -3.99 18.48
N VAL A 618 2.51 -3.62 19.73
CA VAL A 618 2.69 -2.22 20.16
C VAL A 618 4.16 -1.85 20.35
N GLU A 619 5.02 -2.82 20.59
CA GLU A 619 6.45 -2.60 20.79
C GLU A 619 7.17 -2.43 19.44
N PRO A 620 7.95 -1.34 19.24
CA PRO A 620 8.75 -1.19 18.05
C PRO A 620 9.86 -2.24 18.01
N PRO A 621 10.40 -2.59 16.82
CA PRO A 621 11.57 -3.46 16.71
C PRO A 621 12.74 -2.85 17.48
N ASP A 622 13.32 -3.60 18.40
CA ASP A 622 14.56 -3.23 19.07
C ASP A 622 15.74 -3.47 18.12
N PRO A 623 16.44 -2.43 17.67
CA PRO A 623 17.56 -2.58 16.74
C PRO A 623 18.74 -3.37 17.32
N SER A 624 18.82 -3.57 18.63
CA SER A 624 19.83 -4.39 19.29
C SER A 624 19.46 -5.88 19.36
N GLN A 625 18.19 -6.23 19.04
CA GLN A 625 17.70 -7.61 19.04
C GLN A 625 17.78 -8.26 17.65
N PRO A 626 17.83 -9.60 17.52
CA PRO A 626 17.80 -10.28 16.23
C PRO A 626 16.64 -9.80 15.37
N ARG A 627 16.93 -9.52 14.10
CA ARG A 627 15.89 -9.19 13.11
C ARG A 627 15.21 -10.44 12.58
N SER A 628 15.44 -11.59 13.16
CA SER A 628 14.87 -12.86 12.72
C SER A 628 13.35 -12.76 12.55
N ALA A 629 12.80 -13.46 11.58
CA ALA A 629 11.36 -13.58 11.38
C ALA A 629 10.64 -14.02 12.67
N ALA A 630 11.34 -14.80 13.51
CA ALA A 630 10.89 -15.25 14.81
C ALA A 630 10.49 -14.11 15.73
N ALA A 631 11.32 -13.08 15.86
CA ALA A 631 11.04 -11.95 16.74
C ALA A 631 9.83 -11.12 16.28
N ARG A 632 9.51 -11.13 14.99
CA ARG A 632 8.43 -10.31 14.40
C ARG A 632 7.05 -10.97 14.43
N GLN A 633 6.98 -12.29 14.59
CA GLN A 633 5.74 -13.06 14.49
C GLN A 633 5.37 -13.77 15.79
N THR A 634 6.12 -13.59 16.88
CA THR A 634 5.87 -14.26 18.14
C THR A 634 5.31 -13.34 19.22
N PHE A 635 4.46 -13.90 20.10
CA PHE A 635 3.84 -13.24 21.24
C PHE A 635 4.14 -14.02 22.52
N ASP A 636 4.59 -13.33 23.55
CA ASP A 636 4.82 -13.91 24.89
C ASP A 636 3.53 -13.84 25.69
N LEU A 637 2.75 -14.92 25.67
CA LEU A 637 1.47 -14.99 26.36
C LEU A 637 1.60 -15.00 27.90
N ALA A 638 2.80 -15.05 28.47
CA ALA A 638 3.03 -14.82 29.90
C ALA A 638 2.94 -13.33 30.27
N LYS A 639 3.04 -12.45 29.27
CA LYS A 639 2.92 -10.99 29.43
C LYS A 639 1.56 -10.49 28.96
N PRO A 640 1.10 -9.34 29.46
CA PRO A 640 -0.09 -8.68 28.92
C PRO A 640 0.05 -8.41 27.42
N GLN A 641 -1.01 -8.67 26.67
CA GLN A 641 -1.10 -8.44 25.23
C GLN A 641 -2.15 -7.38 24.94
N THR A 642 -1.83 -6.44 24.07
CA THR A 642 -2.80 -5.44 23.59
C THR A 642 -3.59 -6.02 22.41
N LEU A 643 -4.90 -5.90 22.48
CA LEU A 643 -5.82 -6.27 21.41
C LEU A 643 -6.49 -5.02 20.84
N SER A 644 -6.65 -4.95 19.54
CA SER A 644 -7.67 -4.09 18.95
C SER A 644 -9.03 -4.71 19.12
N ALA A 645 -10.02 -3.88 19.37
CA ALA A 645 -11.44 -4.24 19.47
C ALA A 645 -12.24 -3.44 18.46
N TYR A 646 -13.13 -4.12 17.71
CA TYR A 646 -14.01 -3.49 16.75
C TYR A 646 -15.40 -4.12 16.81
N GLY A 647 -16.40 -3.32 17.12
CA GLY A 647 -17.81 -3.74 17.17
C GLY A 647 -18.42 -3.81 15.78
N GLU A 648 -18.77 -5.00 15.32
CA GLU A 648 -19.24 -5.24 13.95
C GLU A 648 -20.48 -4.40 13.62
N TRP A 649 -21.43 -4.29 14.54
CA TRP A 649 -22.67 -3.56 14.33
C TRP A 649 -22.71 -2.17 14.96
N THR A 650 -21.88 -1.92 15.97
CA THR A 650 -21.81 -0.62 16.64
C THR A 650 -20.79 0.32 16.01
N LYS A 651 -19.83 -0.20 15.24
CA LYS A 651 -18.66 0.50 14.69
C LYS A 651 -17.73 1.11 15.74
N ARG A 652 -18.01 0.88 17.03
CA ARG A 652 -17.10 1.29 18.12
C ARG A 652 -15.75 0.63 17.98
N SER A 653 -14.69 1.32 18.32
CA SER A 653 -13.37 0.71 18.33
C SER A 653 -12.54 1.13 19.54
N GLY A 654 -11.42 0.43 19.75
CA GLY A 654 -10.54 0.73 20.86
C GLY A 654 -9.56 -0.41 21.14
N TYR A 655 -9.12 -0.47 22.39
CA TYR A 655 -8.15 -1.45 22.84
C TYR A 655 -8.61 -2.18 24.08
N TYR A 656 -8.24 -3.46 24.13
CA TYR A 656 -8.38 -4.33 25.30
C TYR A 656 -7.01 -4.89 25.66
N GLU A 657 -6.82 -5.22 26.92
CA GLU A 657 -5.68 -5.99 27.40
C GLU A 657 -6.11 -7.43 27.66
N TRP A 658 -5.36 -8.35 27.15
CA TRP A 658 -5.47 -9.77 27.51
C TRP A 658 -4.28 -10.15 28.38
N ALA A 659 -4.53 -10.68 29.59
CA ALA A 659 -3.50 -11.17 30.49
C ALA A 659 -3.98 -12.46 31.19
N THR A 660 -3.26 -13.55 31.01
CA THR A 660 -3.50 -14.86 31.70
C THR A 660 -4.96 -15.34 31.64
N GLY A 661 -5.63 -15.16 30.50
CA GLY A 661 -7.02 -15.56 30.27
C GLY A 661 -8.07 -14.53 30.70
N LYS A 662 -7.66 -13.38 31.22
CA LYS A 662 -8.55 -12.26 31.54
C LYS A 662 -8.50 -11.20 30.44
N LEU A 663 -9.68 -10.76 30.00
CA LEU A 663 -9.85 -9.66 29.07
C LEU A 663 -10.28 -8.41 29.85
N THR A 664 -9.59 -7.30 29.67
CA THR A 664 -9.86 -6.02 30.35
C THR A 664 -10.00 -4.91 29.31
N GLU A 665 -11.13 -4.19 29.34
CA GLU A 665 -11.32 -3.01 28.49
C GLU A 665 -10.38 -1.89 28.90
N LEU A 666 -9.57 -1.39 27.97
CA LEU A 666 -8.73 -0.21 28.15
C LEU A 666 -9.48 1.04 27.67
N VAL A 667 -9.95 1.03 26.46
CA VAL A 667 -10.80 2.06 25.85
C VAL A 667 -11.63 1.42 24.74
N TYR A 668 -12.93 1.73 24.69
CA TYR A 668 -13.81 1.26 23.62
C TYR A 668 -15.01 2.22 23.47
N GLU A 669 -15.04 2.98 22.39
CA GLU A 669 -15.99 4.09 22.21
C GLU A 669 -16.35 4.34 20.73
N ASP A 670 -17.26 5.29 20.51
CA ASP A 670 -17.71 5.73 19.18
C ASP A 670 -16.64 6.59 18.49
N ALA A 671 -15.51 5.93 18.16
CA ALA A 671 -14.35 6.51 17.50
C ALA A 671 -13.59 5.45 16.73
N SER A 672 -12.66 5.87 15.85
CA SER A 672 -11.69 5.00 15.23
C SER A 672 -10.30 5.27 15.80
N TYR A 673 -9.63 4.21 16.24
CA TYR A 673 -8.29 4.23 16.82
C TYR A 673 -7.26 3.67 15.85
N GLY A 674 -6.13 4.37 15.67
CA GLY A 674 -4.97 3.86 14.95
C GLY A 674 -4.16 2.89 15.81
N ASN A 675 -3.28 2.09 15.17
CA ASN A 675 -2.42 1.17 15.91
C ASN A 675 -1.46 1.93 16.84
N PRO A 676 -1.42 1.61 18.13
CA PRO A 676 -0.53 2.28 19.08
C PRO A 676 0.91 1.81 18.91
N VAL A 677 1.84 2.73 19.12
CA VAL A 677 3.29 2.46 19.16
C VAL A 677 3.81 2.82 20.54
N LYS A 678 4.42 1.87 21.22
CA LYS A 678 5.06 2.05 22.51
C LYS A 678 6.49 2.57 22.33
N ALA A 679 6.94 3.43 23.23
CA ALA A 679 8.36 3.77 23.32
C ALA A 679 9.19 2.53 23.70
N LEU A 680 10.38 2.37 23.10
CA LEU A 680 11.19 1.16 23.28
C LEU A 680 11.61 0.92 24.76
N LYS A 681 11.84 2.00 25.50
CA LYS A 681 12.40 1.97 26.89
C LYS A 681 11.48 2.61 27.92
N ALA A 682 10.23 2.93 27.57
CA ALA A 682 9.28 3.57 28.49
C ALA A 682 7.85 3.11 28.19
N ASP A 683 6.98 3.22 29.20
CA ASP A 683 5.55 2.93 29.08
C ASP A 683 4.77 4.17 28.57
N ALA A 684 5.26 4.73 27.45
CA ALA A 684 4.64 5.83 26.74
C ALA A 684 4.12 5.30 25.39
N PHE A 685 2.88 5.61 25.05
CA PHE A 685 2.20 5.13 23.84
C PHE A 685 1.80 6.32 22.97
N LEU A 686 2.12 6.22 21.68
CA LEU A 686 1.70 7.13 20.63
C LEU A 686 0.63 6.47 19.78
N PHE A 687 -0.50 7.14 19.54
CA PHE A 687 -1.60 6.66 18.71
C PHE A 687 -2.43 7.81 18.17
N THR A 688 -3.36 7.50 17.26
CA THR A 688 -4.35 8.45 16.77
C THR A 688 -5.75 8.02 17.20
N ARG A 689 -6.62 9.00 17.40
CA ARG A 689 -8.05 8.85 17.56
C ARG A 689 -8.74 9.79 16.59
N GLN A 690 -9.78 9.33 15.96
CA GLN A 690 -10.56 10.12 15.02
C GLN A 690 -12.04 9.80 15.10
N THR A 691 -12.85 10.77 14.70
CA THR A 691 -14.25 10.59 14.34
C THR A 691 -14.51 11.31 13.02
N PHE A 692 -15.72 11.27 12.52
CA PHE A 692 -16.05 12.05 11.32
C PHE A 692 -15.76 13.55 11.48
N VAL A 693 -15.87 14.09 12.69
CA VAL A 693 -15.67 15.51 13.01
C VAL A 693 -14.33 15.81 13.73
N GLU A 694 -13.58 14.80 14.10
CA GLU A 694 -12.30 14.93 14.79
C GLU A 694 -11.18 14.41 13.90
N PHE A 695 -10.25 15.31 13.52
CA PHE A 695 -9.05 14.93 12.79
C PHE A 695 -8.20 13.93 13.58
N PRO A 696 -7.51 12.97 12.93
CA PRO A 696 -6.65 11.99 13.60
C PRO A 696 -5.35 12.61 14.12
N ASP A 697 -5.48 13.55 15.04
CA ASP A 697 -4.35 14.15 15.75
C ASP A 697 -3.60 13.12 16.58
N LEU A 698 -2.29 13.35 16.75
CA LEU A 698 -1.44 12.49 17.55
C LEU A 698 -1.78 12.65 19.03
N ARG A 699 -1.88 11.52 19.71
CA ARG A 699 -2.14 11.43 21.15
C ARG A 699 -1.05 10.61 21.83
N VAL A 700 -0.70 10.99 23.03
CA VAL A 700 0.20 10.25 23.91
C VAL A 700 -0.51 9.89 25.20
N SER A 701 -0.20 8.68 25.72
CA SER A 701 -0.69 8.21 27.01
C SER A 701 0.32 7.31 27.70
N GLY A 702 0.11 7.08 29.00
CA GLY A 702 0.67 5.95 29.71
C GLY A 702 -0.11 4.66 29.42
N PRO A 703 0.16 3.57 30.18
CA PRO A 703 -0.60 2.33 30.11
C PRO A 703 -2.09 2.56 30.34
N GLY A 704 -2.92 1.78 29.63
CA GLY A 704 -4.36 1.82 29.76
C GLY A 704 -5.06 2.84 28.88
N TYR A 705 -4.36 3.68 28.12
CA TYR A 705 -4.87 4.63 27.12
C TYR A 705 -5.92 5.64 27.61
N LYS A 706 -6.39 5.52 28.82
CA LYS A 706 -7.29 6.49 29.48
C LYS A 706 -6.52 7.78 29.76
N ASN A 707 -7.21 8.91 29.67
CA ASN A 707 -6.61 10.24 29.88
C ASN A 707 -5.47 10.56 28.88
N SER A 708 -5.61 10.11 27.62
CA SER A 708 -4.69 10.45 26.56
C SER A 708 -4.65 11.96 26.32
N ARG A 709 -3.44 12.50 26.12
CA ARG A 709 -3.24 13.90 25.79
C ARG A 709 -3.09 14.07 24.27
N LYS A 710 -3.90 14.94 23.67
CA LYS A 710 -3.72 15.41 22.30
C LYS A 710 -2.45 16.27 22.21
N VAL A 711 -1.55 15.94 21.30
CA VAL A 711 -0.25 16.63 21.14
C VAL A 711 -0.26 17.55 19.92
N THR A 712 -1.00 17.20 18.89
CA THR A 712 -1.10 18.00 17.66
C THR A 712 -2.48 18.64 17.52
N ASP A 713 -2.55 19.73 16.77
CA ASP A 713 -3.79 20.39 16.33
C ASP A 713 -3.57 20.83 14.87
N ALA A 714 -3.61 19.84 13.96
CA ALA A 714 -3.15 20.02 12.60
C ALA A 714 -4.09 20.89 11.74
N ASN A 715 -5.40 20.91 12.07
CA ASN A 715 -6.42 21.58 11.26
C ASN A 715 -7.39 22.43 12.09
N PRO A 716 -6.90 23.42 12.85
CA PRO A 716 -7.75 24.23 13.74
C PRO A 716 -8.79 25.09 12.99
N GLN A 717 -8.56 25.37 11.68
CA GLN A 717 -9.50 26.10 10.81
C GLN A 717 -10.81 25.33 10.54
N GLN A 718 -10.87 24.03 10.81
CA GLN A 718 -12.07 23.22 10.60
C GLN A 718 -13.31 23.80 11.31
N LYS A 719 -13.12 24.40 12.51
CA LYS A 719 -14.18 25.05 13.30
C LYS A 719 -14.94 26.16 12.57
N ASP A 720 -14.35 26.74 11.54
CA ASP A 720 -14.91 27.85 10.78
C ASP A 720 -15.85 27.38 9.65
N PHE A 721 -15.97 26.06 9.44
CA PHE A 721 -16.75 25.47 8.36
C PHE A 721 -17.92 24.66 8.87
N LEU A 722 -19.01 24.65 8.10
CA LEU A 722 -20.08 23.68 8.23
C LEU A 722 -19.53 22.29 7.92
N TRP A 723 -19.79 21.30 8.77
CA TRP A 723 -19.21 19.96 8.63
C TRP A 723 -20.30 18.90 8.55
N GLY A 724 -21.17 18.83 9.52
CA GLY A 724 -22.19 17.82 9.68
C GLY A 724 -21.81 16.70 10.65
N HIS A 725 -22.70 15.73 10.77
CA HIS A 725 -22.50 14.53 11.61
C HIS A 725 -22.95 13.29 10.85
N ARG A 726 -22.58 12.10 11.35
CA ARG A 726 -22.98 10.82 10.74
C ARG A 726 -23.97 10.08 11.62
N LEU A 727 -24.96 9.47 10.98
CA LEU A 727 -25.92 8.56 11.54
C LEU A 727 -25.68 7.15 10.94
N LEU A 728 -25.50 6.14 11.79
CA LEU A 728 -25.51 4.74 11.37
C LEU A 728 -26.95 4.25 11.37
N PHE A 729 -27.41 3.64 10.27
CA PHE A 729 -28.76 3.09 10.16
C PHE A 729 -28.75 1.65 9.66
N ASP A 730 -29.71 0.86 10.12
CA ASP A 730 -29.93 -0.51 9.66
C ASP A 730 -30.98 -0.52 8.55
N TYR A 731 -30.77 -1.41 7.56
CA TYR A 731 -31.76 -1.74 6.55
C TYR A 731 -31.67 -3.22 6.19
N LYS A 732 -32.58 -3.70 5.39
CA LYS A 732 -32.61 -5.08 4.89
C LYS A 732 -32.71 -5.07 3.39
N ASN A 733 -31.96 -5.96 2.73
CA ASN A 733 -32.18 -6.27 1.34
C ASN A 733 -33.47 -7.11 1.18
N LYS A 734 -33.88 -7.41 -0.04
CA LYS A 734 -35.10 -8.18 -0.30
C LYS A 734 -35.08 -9.61 0.24
N ASP A 735 -33.88 -10.18 0.44
CA ASP A 735 -33.72 -11.50 1.06
C ASP A 735 -33.84 -11.44 2.60
N GLY A 736 -34.07 -10.26 3.17
CA GLY A 736 -34.18 -10.01 4.62
C GLY A 736 -32.82 -9.95 5.34
N LYS A 737 -31.70 -9.96 4.61
CA LYS A 737 -30.35 -9.83 5.17
C LYS A 737 -30.20 -8.44 5.80
N ARG A 738 -29.80 -8.40 7.08
CA ARG A 738 -29.47 -7.16 7.78
C ARG A 738 -28.19 -6.55 7.24
N LEU A 739 -28.24 -5.28 6.86
CA LEU A 739 -27.15 -4.46 6.37
C LEU A 739 -27.17 -3.10 7.07
N GLN A 740 -26.10 -2.35 6.96
CA GLN A 740 -25.98 -1.01 7.52
C GLN A 740 -25.61 0.01 6.46
N GLY A 741 -25.95 1.25 6.70
CA GLY A 741 -25.51 2.40 5.93
C GLY A 741 -25.15 3.55 6.85
N ILE A 742 -24.32 4.45 6.33
CA ILE A 742 -24.01 5.74 6.95
C ILE A 742 -24.79 6.83 6.23
N LEU A 743 -25.43 7.69 6.97
CA LEU A 743 -26.01 8.93 6.47
C LEU A 743 -25.26 10.11 7.10
N ALA A 744 -24.53 10.87 6.30
CA ALA A 744 -23.96 12.14 6.73
C ALA A 744 -24.99 13.25 6.53
N ILE A 745 -25.24 14.01 7.59
CA ILE A 745 -26.28 15.03 7.70
C ILE A 745 -25.61 16.39 7.91
N PRO A 746 -25.93 17.42 7.12
CA PRO A 746 -25.40 18.77 7.28
C PRO A 746 -25.64 19.40 8.66
N ASP A 747 -24.73 20.27 9.12
CA ASP A 747 -24.88 21.03 10.38
C ASP A 747 -26.12 21.93 10.40
N ASP A 748 -26.58 22.41 9.24
CA ASP A 748 -27.73 23.30 9.08
C ASP A 748 -29.05 22.57 8.79
N TYR A 749 -29.07 21.23 8.88
CA TYR A 749 -30.28 20.44 8.68
C TYR A 749 -31.33 20.75 9.76
N LYS A 750 -32.58 20.90 9.34
CA LYS A 750 -33.72 21.10 10.22
C LYS A 750 -34.60 19.86 10.23
N GLU A 751 -35.02 19.43 11.39
CA GLU A 751 -35.89 18.26 11.55
C GLU A 751 -37.16 18.39 10.69
N GLY A 752 -37.48 17.33 9.94
CA GLY A 752 -38.59 17.29 8.98
C GLY A 752 -38.32 17.90 7.62
N GLU A 753 -37.15 18.50 7.39
CA GLU A 753 -36.76 18.98 6.10
C GLU A 753 -36.28 17.83 5.20
N LYS A 754 -36.74 17.82 3.94
CA LYS A 754 -36.25 16.84 2.94
C LYS A 754 -35.15 17.48 2.07
N ARG A 755 -33.95 16.91 2.15
CA ARG A 755 -32.77 17.44 1.46
C ARG A 755 -32.41 16.63 0.19
N PRO A 756 -31.71 17.21 -0.78
CA PRO A 756 -31.07 16.46 -1.84
C PRO A 756 -30.00 15.52 -1.28
N MET A 757 -29.85 14.33 -1.89
CA MET A 757 -28.93 13.30 -1.43
C MET A 757 -28.04 12.80 -2.57
N ILE A 758 -26.75 12.57 -2.25
CA ILE A 758 -25.80 11.85 -3.12
C ILE A 758 -25.48 10.52 -2.44
N VAL A 759 -25.64 9.44 -3.21
CA VAL A 759 -25.30 8.08 -2.78
C VAL A 759 -23.97 7.70 -3.40
N ILE A 760 -23.01 7.29 -2.58
CA ILE A 760 -21.74 6.68 -3.01
C ILE A 760 -21.60 5.33 -2.32
N PHE A 761 -21.31 4.31 -3.09
CA PHE A 761 -21.23 2.95 -2.58
C PHE A 761 -19.97 2.23 -3.08
N TYR A 762 -19.63 1.14 -2.41
CA TYR A 762 -18.61 0.17 -2.86
C TYR A 762 -19.04 -1.24 -2.39
N GLU A 763 -18.41 -1.77 -1.34
CA GLU A 763 -18.79 -3.06 -0.75
C GLU A 763 -19.37 -2.87 0.66
N LYS A 764 -18.53 -2.68 1.67
CA LYS A 764 -18.92 -2.45 3.07
C LYS A 764 -18.45 -1.08 3.54
N ASN A 765 -19.29 -0.08 3.35
CA ASN A 765 -18.96 1.32 3.66
C ASN A 765 -19.22 1.70 5.13
N SER A 766 -20.13 1.01 5.82
CA SER A 766 -20.47 1.29 7.21
C SER A 766 -19.27 1.22 8.16
N GLN A 767 -18.22 0.49 7.79
CA GLN A 767 -16.94 0.43 8.53
C GLN A 767 -16.24 1.79 8.64
N THR A 768 -16.58 2.76 7.77
CA THR A 768 -15.99 4.10 7.77
C THR A 768 -16.72 5.10 8.65
N MET A 769 -17.67 4.64 9.51
CA MET A 769 -18.52 5.48 10.35
C MET A 769 -17.76 6.56 11.11
N HIS A 770 -16.63 6.21 11.70
CA HIS A 770 -15.81 7.09 12.52
C HIS A 770 -14.52 7.57 11.81
N ILE A 771 -14.40 7.37 10.50
CA ILE A 771 -13.23 7.85 9.76
C ILE A 771 -13.42 9.33 9.41
N TYR A 772 -12.40 10.14 9.72
CA TYR A 772 -12.32 11.53 9.31
C TYR A 772 -12.23 11.66 7.79
N ASN A 773 -13.06 12.51 7.23
CA ASN A 773 -13.06 12.76 5.79
C ASN A 773 -12.39 14.10 5.48
N ALA A 774 -11.06 14.07 5.26
CA ALA A 774 -10.32 15.29 4.95
C ALA A 774 -10.79 15.90 3.62
N PRO A 775 -10.94 17.25 3.54
CA PRO A 775 -11.17 17.93 2.28
C PRO A 775 -10.07 17.59 1.27
N ALA A 776 -10.47 17.04 0.13
CA ALA A 776 -9.54 16.64 -0.92
C ALA A 776 -10.20 16.75 -2.30
N TYR A 777 -9.44 17.21 -3.30
CA TYR A 777 -9.88 17.13 -4.68
C TYR A 777 -10.12 15.69 -5.09
N LEU A 778 -11.22 15.43 -5.79
CA LEU A 778 -11.64 14.09 -6.18
C LEU A 778 -10.62 13.43 -7.12
N PRO A 779 -10.05 12.31 -6.73
CA PRO A 779 -9.27 11.48 -7.65
C PRO A 779 -10.17 10.63 -8.54
N SER A 780 -11.46 10.47 -8.18
CA SER A 780 -12.41 9.57 -8.85
C SER A 780 -13.85 9.91 -8.47
N MET A 781 -14.81 9.30 -9.15
CA MET A 781 -16.25 9.45 -8.87
C MET A 781 -16.76 8.62 -7.68
N GLY A 782 -15.91 7.75 -7.11
CA GLY A 782 -16.26 6.85 -6.00
C GLY A 782 -15.95 7.41 -4.60
N ARG A 783 -15.59 8.68 -4.48
CA ARG A 783 -15.36 9.34 -3.19
C ARG A 783 -16.42 10.40 -2.92
N MET A 784 -16.91 10.41 -1.68
CA MET A 784 -17.77 11.51 -1.22
C MET A 784 -16.88 12.70 -0.83
N PRO A 785 -16.97 13.83 -1.52
CA PRO A 785 -16.28 15.03 -1.09
C PRO A 785 -16.90 15.56 0.19
N MET A 786 -16.06 16.01 1.14
CA MET A 786 -16.54 16.62 2.39
C MET A 786 -17.45 17.83 2.14
N GLN A 787 -17.18 18.56 1.07
CA GLN A 787 -18.01 19.68 0.64
C GLN A 787 -19.48 19.32 0.45
N ALA A 788 -19.83 18.07 0.13
CA ALA A 788 -21.22 17.68 -0.08
C ALA A 788 -22.08 18.00 1.15
N THR A 789 -21.66 17.55 2.34
CA THR A 789 -22.39 17.87 3.60
C THR A 789 -22.22 19.34 3.99
N SER A 790 -21.06 19.95 3.75
CA SER A 790 -20.83 21.38 4.00
C SER A 790 -21.72 22.28 3.13
N ASP A 791 -22.12 21.81 1.95
CA ASP A 791 -22.96 22.52 0.98
C ASP A 791 -24.42 22.02 0.99
N GLY A 792 -24.83 21.38 2.05
CA GLY A 792 -26.24 21.06 2.33
C GLY A 792 -26.77 19.78 1.71
N TYR A 793 -25.96 18.91 1.12
CA TYR A 793 -26.34 17.57 0.70
C TYR A 793 -26.39 16.59 1.88
N LEU A 794 -27.34 15.69 1.85
CA LEU A 794 -27.17 14.40 2.53
C LEU A 794 -26.17 13.56 1.74
N ALA A 795 -25.32 12.82 2.43
CA ALA A 795 -24.38 11.90 1.80
C ALA A 795 -24.58 10.47 2.37
N MET A 796 -25.02 9.54 1.53
CA MET A 796 -25.31 8.16 1.96
C MET A 796 -24.24 7.20 1.46
N LEU A 797 -23.77 6.32 2.35
CA LEU A 797 -22.79 5.26 2.08
C LEU A 797 -23.36 3.91 2.58
N PRO A 798 -24.09 3.16 1.75
CA PRO A 798 -24.65 1.86 2.13
C PRO A 798 -23.63 0.73 2.02
N ASP A 799 -23.84 -0.35 2.78
CA ASP A 799 -23.19 -1.64 2.54
C ASP A 799 -23.91 -2.41 1.42
N VAL A 800 -23.18 -3.25 0.72
CA VAL A 800 -23.71 -4.16 -0.29
C VAL A 800 -23.44 -5.60 0.16
N HIS A 801 -24.41 -6.48 -0.05
CA HIS A 801 -24.27 -7.93 0.14
C HIS A 801 -24.29 -8.60 -1.23
N PHE A 802 -23.31 -9.44 -1.49
CA PHE A 802 -23.13 -10.08 -2.79
C PHE A 802 -23.47 -11.56 -2.76
N ARG A 803 -24.07 -12.02 -3.86
CA ARG A 803 -24.29 -13.43 -4.20
C ARG A 803 -23.51 -13.75 -5.48
N THR A 804 -22.95 -14.95 -5.56
CA THR A 804 -22.23 -15.41 -6.76
C THR A 804 -23.07 -15.19 -8.02
N GLY A 805 -22.49 -14.55 -9.03
CA GLY A 805 -23.10 -14.30 -10.33
C GLY A 805 -24.18 -13.22 -10.38
N ASN A 806 -24.34 -12.40 -9.32
CA ASN A 806 -25.39 -11.37 -9.26
C ASN A 806 -24.84 -9.98 -8.86
N SER A 807 -23.58 -9.73 -9.09
CA SER A 807 -22.89 -8.57 -8.52
C SER A 807 -23.57 -7.24 -8.76
N HIS A 808 -23.98 -6.93 -9.99
CA HIS A 808 -24.60 -5.64 -10.30
C HIS A 808 -26.08 -5.60 -9.85
N SER A 809 -26.80 -6.71 -9.99
CA SER A 809 -28.16 -6.84 -9.45
C SER A 809 -28.18 -6.68 -7.93
N ASP A 810 -27.17 -7.22 -7.21
CA ASP A 810 -27.04 -7.08 -5.76
C ASP A 810 -26.68 -5.64 -5.36
N MET A 811 -25.83 -4.94 -6.14
CA MET A 811 -25.59 -3.50 -5.94
C MET A 811 -26.87 -2.68 -6.12
N LEU A 812 -27.60 -2.90 -7.21
CA LEU A 812 -28.88 -2.24 -7.47
C LEU A 812 -29.85 -2.45 -6.30
N GLU A 813 -30.07 -3.68 -5.92
CA GLU A 813 -31.01 -4.05 -4.85
C GLU A 813 -30.66 -3.41 -3.51
N CYS A 814 -29.39 -3.53 -3.09
CA CYS A 814 -28.95 -3.00 -1.80
C CYS A 814 -28.96 -1.47 -1.77
N VAL A 815 -28.55 -0.82 -2.88
CA VAL A 815 -28.53 0.66 -2.97
C VAL A 815 -29.95 1.22 -3.00
N GLU A 816 -30.88 0.60 -3.74
CA GLU A 816 -32.29 1.01 -3.72
C GLU A 816 -32.94 0.81 -2.34
N ALA A 817 -32.70 -0.34 -1.69
CA ALA A 817 -33.26 -0.61 -0.36
C ALA A 817 -32.74 0.38 0.70
N ALA A 818 -31.44 0.69 0.68
CA ALA A 818 -30.84 1.70 1.56
C ALA A 818 -31.40 3.11 1.28
N THR A 819 -31.53 3.47 -0.01
CA THR A 819 -32.08 4.76 -0.43
C THR A 819 -33.54 4.91 0.02
N GLN A 820 -34.36 3.89 -0.19
CA GLN A 820 -35.75 3.88 0.27
C GLN A 820 -35.85 4.02 1.78
N LYS A 821 -34.95 3.34 2.52
CA LYS A 821 -34.89 3.48 3.99
C LYS A 821 -34.66 4.92 4.43
N VAL A 822 -33.74 5.66 3.77
CA VAL A 822 -33.47 7.07 4.11
C VAL A 822 -34.64 7.98 3.72
N ILE A 823 -35.35 7.68 2.63
CA ILE A 823 -36.61 8.35 2.25
C ILE A 823 -37.69 8.13 3.32
N ASP A 824 -37.88 6.90 3.76
CA ASP A 824 -38.88 6.51 4.79
C ASP A 824 -38.56 7.14 6.15
N MET A 825 -37.26 7.34 6.46
CA MET A 825 -36.82 8.08 7.64
C MET A 825 -37.12 9.60 7.56
N GLY A 826 -37.57 10.10 6.41
CA GLY A 826 -37.97 11.48 6.21
C GLY A 826 -36.84 12.46 5.84
N TYR A 827 -35.59 11.99 5.66
CA TYR A 827 -34.44 12.86 5.39
C TYR A 827 -34.34 13.29 3.92
N ALA A 828 -34.44 12.32 2.99
CA ALA A 828 -34.21 12.58 1.57
C ALA A 828 -35.46 12.97 0.80
N ASP A 829 -35.30 13.90 -0.15
CA ASP A 829 -36.32 14.20 -1.16
C ASP A 829 -36.24 13.14 -2.26
N PRO A 830 -37.27 12.31 -2.49
CA PRO A 830 -37.23 11.21 -3.44
C PRO A 830 -37.04 11.65 -4.91
N LYS A 831 -37.20 12.92 -5.20
CA LYS A 831 -37.00 13.49 -6.55
C LYS A 831 -35.60 14.09 -6.75
N ARG A 832 -34.80 14.18 -5.71
CA ARG A 832 -33.50 14.87 -5.71
C ARG A 832 -32.40 13.97 -5.16
N ILE A 833 -32.29 12.76 -5.71
CA ILE A 833 -31.30 11.76 -5.30
C ILE A 833 -30.40 11.44 -6.49
N GLY A 834 -29.10 11.54 -6.30
CA GLY A 834 -28.08 11.12 -7.25
C GLY A 834 -27.31 9.92 -6.74
N VAL A 835 -26.75 9.13 -7.65
CA VAL A 835 -25.86 8.00 -7.33
C VAL A 835 -24.54 8.17 -8.07
N SER A 836 -23.42 7.81 -7.42
CA SER A 836 -22.09 7.86 -8.04
C SER A 836 -21.24 6.69 -7.56
N GLY A 837 -20.40 6.17 -8.48
CA GLY A 837 -19.47 5.10 -8.23
C GLY A 837 -18.24 5.16 -9.11
N HIS A 838 -17.20 4.40 -8.75
CA HIS A 838 -15.96 4.32 -9.51
C HIS A 838 -15.40 2.89 -9.46
N SER A 839 -14.74 2.44 -10.55
CA SER A 839 -14.20 1.09 -10.61
C SER A 839 -15.35 0.06 -10.48
N TYR A 840 -15.27 -0.91 -9.61
CA TYR A 840 -16.33 -1.87 -9.33
C TYR A 840 -17.69 -1.21 -9.01
N SER A 841 -17.70 -0.15 -8.20
CA SER A 841 -18.94 0.65 -8.03
C SER A 841 -19.26 1.56 -9.22
N GLY A 842 -18.32 1.81 -10.12
CA GLY A 842 -18.57 2.45 -11.41
C GLY A 842 -19.37 1.53 -12.37
N GLU A 843 -19.04 0.25 -12.36
CA GLU A 843 -19.82 -0.81 -13.01
C GLU A 843 -21.26 -0.83 -12.48
N GLY A 844 -21.37 -0.87 -11.13
CA GLY A 844 -22.66 -0.84 -10.45
C GLY A 844 -23.44 0.46 -10.70
N ALA A 845 -22.78 1.63 -10.72
CA ALA A 845 -23.43 2.92 -10.99
C ALA A 845 -23.96 2.99 -12.42
N ALA A 846 -23.20 2.46 -13.40
CA ALA A 846 -23.67 2.31 -14.77
C ALA A 846 -24.93 1.42 -14.83
N PHE A 847 -24.88 0.24 -14.20
CA PHE A 847 -26.01 -0.70 -14.17
C PHE A 847 -27.23 -0.11 -13.44
N ILE A 848 -27.05 0.49 -12.26
CA ILE A 848 -28.12 1.18 -11.51
C ILE A 848 -28.77 2.29 -12.37
N GLY A 849 -27.97 3.12 -13.04
CA GLY A 849 -28.47 4.18 -13.87
C GLY A 849 -29.24 3.74 -15.12
N THR A 850 -29.00 2.49 -15.59
CA THR A 850 -29.79 1.89 -16.68
C THR A 850 -31.08 1.25 -16.19
N MET A 851 -31.06 0.62 -15.01
CA MET A 851 -32.17 -0.21 -14.51
C MET A 851 -33.13 0.54 -13.60
N SER A 852 -32.60 1.42 -12.73
CA SER A 852 -33.38 2.16 -11.73
C SER A 852 -34.00 3.44 -12.26
N LYS A 853 -35.19 3.78 -11.77
CA LYS A 853 -35.85 5.09 -11.98
C LYS A 853 -35.81 5.97 -10.72
N MET A 854 -35.15 5.51 -9.67
CA MET A 854 -35.08 6.21 -8.38
C MET A 854 -34.12 7.41 -8.42
N PHE A 855 -33.11 7.38 -9.29
CA PHE A 855 -32.03 8.37 -9.30
C PHE A 855 -32.21 9.44 -10.38
N ALA A 856 -32.16 10.70 -9.99
CA ALA A 856 -32.30 11.87 -10.86
C ALA A 856 -31.01 12.20 -11.65
N ALA A 857 -29.85 11.69 -11.21
CA ALA A 857 -28.56 11.91 -11.84
C ALA A 857 -27.57 10.78 -11.48
N VAL A 858 -26.69 10.42 -12.40
CA VAL A 858 -25.75 9.31 -12.25
C VAL A 858 -24.33 9.75 -12.57
N GLY A 859 -23.40 9.49 -11.65
CA GLY A 859 -21.96 9.62 -11.84
C GLY A 859 -21.30 8.26 -12.01
N MET A 860 -20.63 8.03 -13.14
CA MET A 860 -19.90 6.81 -13.42
C MET A 860 -18.41 7.09 -13.63
N GLY A 861 -17.52 6.48 -12.87
CA GLY A 861 -16.08 6.57 -13.07
C GLY A 861 -15.48 5.22 -13.39
N ALA A 862 -14.75 5.11 -14.51
CA ALA A 862 -13.89 3.98 -14.88
C ALA A 862 -14.49 2.60 -14.53
N GLY A 863 -15.76 2.36 -14.89
CA GLY A 863 -16.46 1.07 -14.69
C GLY A 863 -16.50 0.26 -15.96
N VAL A 864 -16.52 -1.07 -15.84
CA VAL A 864 -16.79 -1.99 -16.94
C VAL A 864 -18.28 -1.95 -17.26
N VAL A 865 -18.63 -1.90 -18.53
CA VAL A 865 -20.03 -1.80 -18.99
C VAL A 865 -20.46 -2.96 -19.85
N ASP A 866 -19.52 -3.70 -20.43
CA ASP A 866 -19.71 -4.93 -21.21
C ASP A 866 -18.87 -6.05 -20.62
N LEU A 867 -19.46 -6.77 -19.67
CA LEU A 867 -18.79 -7.84 -18.93
C LEU A 867 -18.40 -9.03 -19.82
N TYR A 868 -19.19 -9.28 -20.89
CA TYR A 868 -18.93 -10.38 -21.79
C TYR A 868 -17.63 -10.19 -22.57
N ASN A 869 -17.42 -8.97 -23.06
CA ASN A 869 -16.21 -8.64 -23.81
C ASN A 869 -15.00 -8.44 -22.87
N ASP A 870 -15.21 -7.80 -21.73
CA ASP A 870 -14.15 -7.47 -20.78
C ASP A 870 -13.52 -8.72 -20.14
N PHE A 871 -14.27 -9.80 -19.96
CA PHE A 871 -13.78 -11.08 -19.44
C PHE A 871 -12.51 -11.58 -20.14
N SER A 872 -12.41 -11.37 -21.45
CA SER A 872 -11.29 -11.85 -22.27
C SER A 872 -10.19 -10.81 -22.50
N LEU A 873 -10.32 -9.61 -21.93
CA LEU A 873 -9.29 -8.57 -22.05
C LEU A 873 -8.20 -8.72 -21.00
N PRO A 874 -6.94 -8.57 -21.37
CA PRO A 874 -5.88 -8.45 -20.37
C PRO A 874 -6.02 -7.15 -19.57
N TRP A 875 -5.84 -7.22 -18.27
CA TRP A 875 -5.90 -6.06 -17.38
C TRP A 875 -4.79 -5.06 -17.68
N GLY A 876 -5.20 -3.80 -17.90
CA GLY A 876 -4.30 -2.73 -18.25
C GLY A 876 -3.78 -2.78 -19.70
N TRP A 877 -4.34 -3.64 -20.52
CA TRP A 877 -4.05 -3.71 -21.94
C TRP A 877 -5.13 -2.94 -22.71
N GLY A 878 -4.82 -1.71 -23.12
CA GLY A 878 -5.65 -0.91 -24.02
C GLY A 878 -5.06 -0.88 -25.44
N TYR A 879 -5.28 0.20 -26.18
CA TYR A 879 -4.58 0.47 -27.43
C TYR A 879 -3.09 0.76 -27.15
N GLY A 880 -2.31 -0.30 -26.99
CA GLY A 880 -0.94 -0.29 -26.51
C GLY A 880 -0.87 -0.53 -25.00
N TYR A 881 0.29 -1.01 -24.56
CA TYR A 881 0.58 -1.31 -23.16
C TYR A 881 0.42 -0.08 -22.25
N GLN A 882 -0.52 -0.12 -21.32
CA GLN A 882 -0.88 1.00 -20.44
C GLN A 882 -0.26 0.89 -19.03
N GLY A 883 0.56 -0.13 -18.77
CA GLY A 883 1.23 -0.31 -17.48
C GLY A 883 0.41 -1.02 -16.41
N GLY A 884 -0.61 -1.79 -16.78
CA GLY A 884 -1.37 -2.67 -15.90
C GLY A 884 -0.62 -3.95 -15.54
N SER A 885 -1.32 -4.92 -14.92
CA SER A 885 -0.74 -6.23 -14.57
C SER A 885 -0.35 -7.06 -15.80
N GLY A 886 -1.00 -6.83 -16.92
CA GLY A 886 -0.84 -7.61 -18.14
C GLY A 886 -1.43 -9.01 -18.06
N ASP A 887 -2.02 -9.38 -16.93
CA ASP A 887 -2.69 -10.66 -16.72
C ASP A 887 -4.10 -10.65 -17.29
N THR A 888 -4.71 -11.81 -17.46
CA THR A 888 -6.11 -11.93 -17.88
C THR A 888 -7.06 -11.43 -16.79
N ALA A 889 -8.30 -11.06 -17.18
CA ALA A 889 -9.35 -10.70 -16.22
C ALA A 889 -10.03 -11.92 -15.58
N PHE A 890 -9.66 -13.14 -15.94
CA PHE A 890 -10.36 -14.38 -15.52
C PHE A 890 -10.45 -14.52 -14.00
N ASN A 891 -9.33 -14.26 -13.29
CA ASN A 891 -9.32 -14.38 -11.83
C ASN A 891 -10.28 -13.39 -11.16
N TYR A 892 -10.36 -12.15 -11.67
CA TYR A 892 -11.31 -11.13 -11.18
C TYR A 892 -12.76 -11.64 -11.27
N TYR A 893 -13.14 -12.19 -12.42
CA TYR A 893 -14.49 -12.69 -12.62
C TYR A 893 -14.76 -13.99 -11.87
N LEU A 894 -13.85 -14.95 -11.96
CA LEU A 894 -14.13 -16.30 -11.47
C LEU A 894 -14.02 -16.42 -9.95
N TYR A 895 -13.07 -15.74 -9.30
CA TYR A 895 -12.72 -16.01 -7.91
C TYR A 895 -12.51 -14.77 -7.04
N ASP A 896 -12.43 -13.57 -7.62
CA ASP A 896 -12.13 -12.35 -6.91
C ASP A 896 -13.34 -11.40 -6.90
N GLN A 897 -13.12 -10.09 -6.91
CA GLN A 897 -14.11 -9.03 -6.69
C GLN A 897 -15.36 -9.14 -7.60
N GLY A 898 -15.23 -9.64 -8.81
CA GLY A 898 -16.35 -9.85 -9.73
C GLY A 898 -17.38 -10.87 -9.24
N ARG A 899 -16.98 -11.90 -8.49
CA ARG A 899 -17.86 -12.91 -7.84
C ARG A 899 -18.74 -13.72 -8.80
N TRP A 900 -18.28 -13.97 -10.03
CA TRP A 900 -19.11 -14.71 -11.01
C TRP A 900 -19.06 -16.21 -10.81
N GLY A 901 -17.88 -16.82 -10.66
CA GLY A 901 -17.69 -18.25 -10.46
C GLY A 901 -17.96 -19.10 -11.71
N PHE A 902 -18.30 -18.49 -12.84
CA PHE A 902 -18.51 -19.13 -14.14
C PHE A 902 -18.15 -18.15 -15.27
N SER A 903 -17.82 -18.69 -16.44
CA SER A 903 -17.44 -17.89 -17.60
C SER A 903 -18.66 -17.39 -18.41
N PRO A 904 -18.48 -16.38 -19.28
CA PRO A 904 -19.55 -15.92 -20.19
C PRO A 904 -19.98 -16.98 -21.20
N TRP A 905 -19.15 -17.99 -21.49
CA TRP A 905 -19.54 -19.11 -22.35
C TRP A 905 -20.42 -20.11 -21.61
N ASP A 906 -20.30 -20.22 -20.28
CA ASP A 906 -21.15 -21.09 -19.47
C ASP A 906 -22.56 -20.51 -19.30
N GLN A 907 -22.63 -19.16 -19.08
CA GLN A 907 -23.89 -18.45 -18.85
C GLN A 907 -23.93 -17.09 -19.60
N PRO A 908 -24.04 -17.11 -20.95
CA PRO A 908 -23.97 -15.92 -21.77
C PRO A 908 -25.07 -14.89 -21.49
N ASP A 909 -26.30 -15.37 -21.25
CA ASP A 909 -27.44 -14.47 -21.00
C ASP A 909 -27.32 -13.76 -19.66
N LYS A 910 -26.67 -14.38 -18.65
CA LYS A 910 -26.42 -13.77 -17.35
C LYS A 910 -25.40 -12.64 -17.48
N TYR A 911 -24.31 -12.85 -18.21
CA TYR A 911 -23.32 -11.81 -18.48
C TYR A 911 -23.91 -10.63 -19.23
N ARG A 912 -24.75 -10.89 -20.24
CA ARG A 912 -25.45 -9.84 -20.98
C ARG A 912 -26.43 -9.07 -20.11
N PHE A 913 -27.21 -9.77 -19.29
CA PHE A 913 -28.18 -9.13 -18.40
C PHE A 913 -27.49 -8.20 -17.38
N GLU A 914 -26.39 -8.61 -16.78
CA GLU A 914 -25.66 -7.80 -15.79
C GLU A 914 -24.77 -6.72 -16.44
N SER A 915 -24.63 -6.68 -17.77
CA SER A 915 -23.90 -5.66 -18.50
C SER A 915 -24.75 -4.41 -18.70
N ALA A 916 -24.32 -3.28 -18.15
CA ALA A 916 -25.02 -1.99 -18.28
C ALA A 916 -25.27 -1.60 -19.74
N LEU A 917 -24.34 -1.94 -20.63
CA LEU A 917 -24.42 -1.64 -22.06
C LEU A 917 -25.69 -2.22 -22.71
N THR A 918 -26.17 -3.38 -22.25
CA THR A 918 -27.38 -4.03 -22.76
C THR A 918 -28.64 -3.19 -22.51
N HIS A 919 -28.68 -2.42 -21.44
CA HIS A 919 -29.88 -1.69 -20.96
C HIS A 919 -29.86 -0.19 -21.30
N VAL A 920 -28.91 0.28 -22.10
CA VAL A 920 -28.83 1.70 -22.49
C VAL A 920 -30.12 2.26 -23.08
N PRO A 921 -30.92 1.52 -23.86
CA PRO A 921 -32.20 2.04 -24.36
C PRO A 921 -33.17 2.51 -23.26
N ASP A 922 -33.11 1.90 -22.07
CA ASP A 922 -34.01 2.17 -20.95
C ASP A 922 -33.59 3.32 -20.04
N VAL A 923 -32.41 3.91 -20.29
CA VAL A 923 -31.86 5.03 -19.51
C VAL A 923 -32.80 6.25 -19.50
N THR A 924 -33.05 6.80 -18.33
CA THR A 924 -33.83 8.02 -18.15
C THR A 924 -33.07 9.14 -17.45
N ALA A 925 -32.11 8.78 -16.59
CA ALA A 925 -31.29 9.74 -15.85
C ALA A 925 -30.10 10.23 -16.70
N PRO A 926 -29.65 11.48 -16.54
CA PRO A 926 -28.43 12.00 -17.13
C PRO A 926 -27.20 11.35 -16.51
N PHE A 927 -26.14 11.13 -17.33
CA PHE A 927 -24.89 10.53 -16.93
C PHE A 927 -23.70 11.49 -17.02
N LEU A 928 -22.94 11.60 -15.93
CA LEU A 928 -21.58 12.15 -15.94
C LEU A 928 -20.59 10.99 -15.88
N ILE A 929 -19.85 10.79 -16.97
CA ILE A 929 -18.84 9.70 -17.07
C ILE A 929 -17.46 10.30 -16.90
N MET A 930 -16.60 9.70 -16.10
CA MET A 930 -15.20 10.08 -15.91
C MET A 930 -14.29 8.90 -16.23
N HIS A 931 -13.24 9.10 -17.05
CA HIS A 931 -12.26 8.04 -17.33
C HIS A 931 -10.88 8.63 -17.67
N GLY A 932 -9.82 8.04 -17.11
CA GLY A 932 -8.44 8.29 -17.54
C GLY A 932 -8.12 7.56 -18.83
N THR A 933 -7.47 8.22 -19.80
CA THR A 933 -7.20 7.56 -21.10
C THR A 933 -6.08 6.53 -21.03
N SER A 934 -5.26 6.56 -19.95
CA SER A 934 -4.18 5.61 -19.67
C SER A 934 -4.50 4.75 -18.44
N ASP A 935 -5.79 4.41 -18.28
CA ASP A 935 -6.24 3.58 -17.17
C ASP A 935 -5.65 2.15 -17.28
N PRO A 936 -4.83 1.72 -16.29
CA PRO A 936 -4.17 0.42 -16.32
C PRO A 936 -5.01 -0.70 -15.70
N THR A 937 -6.22 -0.41 -15.23
CA THR A 937 -7.10 -1.36 -14.55
C THR A 937 -8.36 -1.62 -15.36
N VAL A 938 -9.13 -0.57 -15.63
CA VAL A 938 -10.31 -0.63 -16.49
C VAL A 938 -10.03 0.15 -17.76
N GLY A 939 -9.97 -0.52 -18.89
CA GLY A 939 -9.63 0.11 -20.18
C GLY A 939 -10.57 1.25 -20.53
N PHE A 940 -10.02 2.39 -21.01
CA PHE A 940 -10.77 3.58 -21.45
C PHE A 940 -11.86 3.27 -22.45
N VAL A 941 -11.73 2.18 -23.19
CA VAL A 941 -12.74 1.69 -24.15
C VAL A 941 -14.12 1.52 -23.50
N ASN A 942 -14.19 1.13 -22.23
CA ASN A 942 -15.46 0.97 -21.51
C ASN A 942 -16.23 2.31 -21.41
N GLY A 943 -15.56 3.38 -20.94
CA GLY A 943 -16.18 4.72 -20.88
C GLY A 943 -16.59 5.26 -22.24
N LEU A 944 -15.76 5.06 -23.26
CA LEU A 944 -16.01 5.50 -24.63
C LEU A 944 -17.19 4.72 -25.27
N THR A 945 -17.23 3.40 -25.08
CA THR A 945 -18.32 2.53 -25.60
C THR A 945 -19.65 2.92 -24.97
N PHE A 946 -19.66 3.10 -23.64
CA PHE A 946 -20.90 3.49 -22.95
C PHE A 946 -21.42 4.87 -23.38
N TYR A 947 -20.51 5.85 -23.47
CA TYR A 947 -20.85 7.20 -23.99
C TYR A 947 -21.45 7.13 -25.41
N ASN A 948 -20.83 6.36 -26.32
CA ASN A 948 -21.31 6.25 -27.70
C ASN A 948 -22.68 5.54 -27.76
N ALA A 949 -22.93 4.54 -26.92
CA ALA A 949 -24.22 3.86 -26.84
C ALA A 949 -25.31 4.82 -26.32
N LEU A 950 -25.02 5.58 -25.25
CA LEU A 950 -25.93 6.61 -24.72
C LEU A 950 -26.26 7.67 -25.81
N ARG A 951 -25.24 8.16 -26.52
CA ARG A 951 -25.39 9.09 -27.63
C ARG A 951 -26.25 8.54 -28.76
N TYR A 952 -26.02 7.27 -29.16
CA TYR A 952 -26.82 6.63 -30.20
C TYR A 952 -28.31 6.58 -29.85
N HIS A 953 -28.64 6.34 -28.58
CA HIS A 953 -30.01 6.31 -28.09
C HIS A 953 -30.55 7.68 -27.62
N ASN A 954 -29.86 8.79 -27.97
CA ASN A 954 -30.25 10.16 -27.60
C ASN A 954 -30.43 10.35 -26.09
N LYS A 955 -29.62 9.67 -25.25
CA LYS A 955 -29.61 9.84 -23.81
C LYS A 955 -28.67 10.99 -23.42
N GLN A 956 -28.98 11.68 -22.32
CA GLN A 956 -28.13 12.79 -21.82
C GLN A 956 -26.88 12.24 -21.14
N ALA A 957 -25.71 12.54 -21.70
CA ALA A 957 -24.44 12.10 -21.13
C ALA A 957 -23.28 13.01 -21.53
N VAL A 958 -22.33 13.17 -20.63
CA VAL A 958 -21.02 13.79 -20.90
C VAL A 958 -19.92 12.85 -20.43
N LEU A 959 -18.91 12.63 -21.27
CA LEU A 959 -17.69 11.92 -20.95
C LEU A 959 -16.55 12.91 -20.70
N LEU A 960 -16.03 12.92 -19.48
CA LEU A 960 -14.81 13.61 -19.08
C LEU A 960 -13.62 12.65 -19.27
N ALA A 961 -13.00 12.70 -20.43
CA ALA A 961 -11.79 11.93 -20.72
C ALA A 961 -10.56 12.73 -20.31
N TYR A 962 -9.78 12.21 -19.34
CA TYR A 962 -8.56 12.85 -18.86
C TYR A 962 -7.34 12.21 -19.52
N PRO A 963 -6.64 12.89 -20.46
CA PRO A 963 -5.48 12.36 -21.14
C PRO A 963 -4.34 12.01 -20.16
N ASP A 964 -3.68 10.87 -20.40
CA ASP A 964 -2.52 10.37 -19.64
C ASP A 964 -2.77 10.09 -18.15
N GLU A 965 -4.02 10.21 -17.69
CA GLU A 965 -4.42 9.82 -16.35
C GLU A 965 -4.75 8.32 -16.29
N GLY A 966 -4.50 7.74 -15.12
CA GLY A 966 -4.74 6.32 -14.85
C GLY A 966 -6.14 6.05 -14.29
N HIS A 967 -6.26 4.93 -13.54
CA HIS A 967 -7.51 4.49 -12.89
C HIS A 967 -8.08 5.50 -11.89
N GLY A 968 -7.25 6.37 -11.35
CA GLY A 968 -7.63 7.56 -10.60
C GLY A 968 -6.77 8.74 -11.04
N LEU A 969 -7.33 9.93 -11.00
CA LEU A 969 -6.63 11.15 -11.40
C LEU A 969 -5.48 11.44 -10.43
N ARG A 970 -4.29 11.70 -10.98
CA ARG A 970 -3.07 12.06 -10.25
C ARG A 970 -2.79 13.55 -10.31
N GLY A 971 -3.02 14.15 -11.46
CA GLY A 971 -2.79 15.56 -11.69
C GLY A 971 -3.67 16.44 -10.81
N LEU A 972 -3.08 17.37 -10.05
CA LEU A 972 -3.82 18.25 -9.13
C LEU A 972 -4.89 19.08 -9.86
N ALA A 973 -4.54 19.63 -11.03
CA ALA A 973 -5.47 20.42 -11.86
C ALA A 973 -6.66 19.56 -12.34
N ASN A 974 -6.40 18.32 -12.79
CA ASN A 974 -7.43 17.39 -13.24
C ASN A 974 -8.36 16.98 -12.08
N ARG A 975 -7.80 16.74 -10.90
CA ARG A 975 -8.58 16.44 -9.69
C ARG A 975 -9.46 17.65 -9.27
N LYS A 976 -8.92 18.86 -9.35
CA LYS A 976 -9.69 20.10 -9.07
C LYS A 976 -10.82 20.27 -10.10
N ASP A 977 -10.53 20.10 -11.40
CA ASP A 977 -11.52 20.17 -12.47
C ASP A 977 -12.65 19.14 -12.28
N LEU A 978 -12.30 17.87 -12.00
CA LEU A 978 -13.30 16.85 -11.71
C LEU A 978 -14.19 17.23 -10.52
N THR A 979 -13.60 17.77 -9.44
CA THR A 979 -14.35 18.17 -8.24
C THR A 979 -15.37 19.26 -8.56
N ILE A 980 -14.96 20.26 -9.33
CA ILE A 980 -15.85 21.36 -9.74
C ILE A 980 -16.99 20.82 -10.60
N ARG A 981 -16.71 20.03 -11.64
CA ARG A 981 -17.73 19.48 -12.54
C ARG A 981 -18.66 18.48 -11.86
N PHE A 982 -18.18 17.75 -10.86
CA PHE A 982 -18.99 16.88 -10.03
C PHE A 982 -20.10 17.66 -9.33
N PHE A 983 -19.75 18.76 -8.66
CA PHE A 983 -20.74 19.59 -7.98
C PHE A 983 -21.64 20.34 -8.95
N GLU A 984 -21.09 20.94 -10.02
CA GLU A 984 -21.91 21.64 -11.04
C GLU A 984 -22.95 20.70 -11.66
N PHE A 985 -22.62 19.43 -11.88
CA PHE A 985 -23.53 18.42 -12.40
C PHE A 985 -24.63 18.08 -11.39
N PHE A 986 -24.28 17.72 -10.17
CA PHE A 986 -25.27 17.35 -9.18
C PHE A 986 -26.10 18.57 -8.71
N ASP A 987 -25.53 19.75 -8.59
CA ASP A 987 -26.27 20.97 -8.26
C ASP A 987 -27.32 21.32 -9.31
N HIS A 988 -27.00 21.13 -10.59
CA HIS A 988 -27.97 21.31 -11.66
C HIS A 988 -29.18 20.39 -11.50
N PHE A 989 -28.95 19.07 -11.37
CA PHE A 989 -30.02 18.10 -11.36
C PHE A 989 -30.71 17.90 -10.02
N LEU A 990 -30.03 18.15 -8.91
CA LEU A 990 -30.59 17.90 -7.57
C LEU A 990 -30.98 19.17 -6.81
N LYS A 991 -30.39 20.32 -7.11
CA LYS A 991 -30.72 21.60 -6.48
C LYS A 991 -31.38 22.60 -7.44
N GLY A 992 -31.48 22.31 -8.74
CA GLY A 992 -32.04 23.18 -9.74
C GLY A 992 -31.13 24.36 -10.09
N ALA A 993 -29.82 24.25 -9.88
CA ALA A 993 -28.87 25.25 -10.29
C ALA A 993 -28.82 25.38 -11.81
N GLN A 994 -28.38 26.57 -12.30
CA GLN A 994 -28.22 26.78 -13.74
C GLN A 994 -27.28 25.73 -14.34
N ALA A 995 -27.69 25.15 -15.48
CA ALA A 995 -26.86 24.19 -16.19
C ALA A 995 -25.52 24.82 -16.62
N PRO A 996 -24.38 24.17 -16.34
CA PRO A 996 -23.10 24.71 -16.77
C PRO A 996 -22.94 24.58 -18.30
N LYS A 997 -22.27 25.54 -18.91
CA LYS A 997 -22.09 25.57 -20.38
C LYS A 997 -21.39 24.34 -20.94
N TRP A 998 -20.44 23.73 -20.18
CA TRP A 998 -19.78 22.51 -20.63
C TRP A 998 -20.75 21.29 -20.71
N TRP A 999 -21.86 21.35 -19.96
CA TRP A 999 -22.92 20.34 -20.03
C TRP A 999 -23.87 20.59 -21.20
N THR A 1000 -24.31 21.85 -21.42
CA THR A 1000 -25.28 22.20 -22.48
C THR A 1000 -24.65 22.31 -23.85
N ASP A 1001 -23.50 22.99 -23.96
CA ASP A 1001 -22.88 23.36 -25.23
C ASP A 1001 -21.70 22.46 -25.60
N GLY A 1002 -21.19 21.70 -24.62
CA GLY A 1002 -19.94 20.97 -24.73
C GLY A 1002 -18.72 21.89 -24.80
N VAL A 1003 -17.53 21.30 -25.02
CA VAL A 1003 -16.29 22.04 -25.22
C VAL A 1003 -15.64 21.58 -26.51
N PRO A 1004 -15.68 22.39 -27.59
CA PRO A 1004 -15.00 22.04 -28.84
C PRO A 1004 -13.52 21.78 -28.62
N TYR A 1005 -12.96 20.75 -29.27
CA TYR A 1005 -11.57 20.34 -29.06
C TYR A 1005 -10.56 21.46 -29.22
N LEU A 1006 -10.76 22.34 -30.19
CA LEU A 1006 -9.91 23.53 -30.48
C LEU A 1006 -9.93 24.55 -29.34
N LYS A 1007 -11.00 24.60 -28.54
CA LYS A 1007 -11.19 25.52 -27.41
C LYS A 1007 -10.83 24.88 -26.05
N LYS A 1008 -10.31 23.67 -26.04
CA LYS A 1008 -10.01 22.94 -24.82
C LYS A 1008 -9.08 23.72 -23.88
N ARG A 1009 -8.05 24.38 -24.39
CA ARG A 1009 -7.09 25.17 -23.59
C ARG A 1009 -7.70 26.41 -22.98
N GLU A 1010 -8.64 27.07 -23.68
CA GLU A 1010 -9.34 28.25 -23.20
C GLU A 1010 -10.31 27.89 -22.06
N ALA A 1011 -10.95 26.74 -22.12
CA ALA A 1011 -11.87 26.25 -21.10
C ALA A 1011 -11.15 25.79 -19.82
N ALA A 1012 -9.91 25.32 -19.93
CA ALA A 1012 -9.09 24.89 -18.78
C ALA A 1012 -8.45 26.07 -18.01
N ALA A 1013 -8.50 27.29 -18.56
CA ALA A 1013 -7.95 28.49 -17.94
C ALA A 1013 -8.96 29.21 -17.01
N ARG A 1014 -10.18 28.73 -16.93
CA ARG A 1014 -11.25 29.21 -16.03
C ARG A 1014 -11.37 28.27 -14.82
#